data_3ac97ddf2ce6c3d0a2c2ae9dbef98568
#
_entry.id   3ac97ddf2ce6c3d0a2c2ae9dbef98568
#
_cell.length_a   1.000
_cell.length_b   1.000
_cell.length_c   1.000
_cell.angle_alpha   90.00
_cell.angle_beta   90.00
_cell.angle_gamma   90.00
#
_symmetry.space_group_name_H-M   'P 1'
#
loop_
_entity.id
_entity.type
_entity.pdbx_description
1 polymer ?
#
loop_
_entity_poly.entity_id
_entity_poly.type
_entity_poly.pdbx_seq_one_letter_code
_entity_poly.pdbx_strand_id
1 'polypeptide(L)'
;MADLYDFLMNFCVFTYLTDCTVEFSSMLSGIDFWSSPQRRMFPRLGRGRSGYQPKVLMPTNSSPQPSIAAQKPGLPKVVIATTAMLSFISFWRAAAIVLNDLGSSAFYAGAIAEQAIGKAAPWFILSIMLFAYAVRSMYIESCSMFVRGGVYRVVKEAMGSTLAKFSVSALMFDYILTGPISGVSAGQYLTGFLNELFGRLHVNLALPINSTSAAFAVAVTIYFWWENIKGIPESSGKALRIMYVTTVMVVVMIAWCILTVWVRGAHLPPLPTPSNLTFAPEALGWLRFSRLPHTIAIIGILIGLGHSVLAMSGEETLAQVYREVEHPKLPNLEKAGLVIFIYSFVFTAGVSFFASMIIPDAIRSQYFGNLISGLSMSFVGPYSLRLGFQAFVVLVGVLMLAGAVNTAIVGSNGVLNRVSEDGILPHWFRHPHPRFGTSYRMLNLVVGLQLLTIILSRGDIFVLGEAYAFGVMWSFSMKGLAVLVLRYKQPGKRDFRVPLNFSVGNVEIPVGLGLITVTLFALSIMNLFTKQVATIAGVAFTIIFFTVFEISEKITLKHGGKHTELDMFNLESDGELTPAALGVRPGNALVMIRNSNALYNLAAVLDRINPRQQDVVVLHLRVIGRAGSGGNELTQEDLFSVNEQELFTRALSLAEKRGKSIHLAVAPAAEKWEGILRAAQNLQSSTIALGMSSWRAVPDEARMAGLAWESLPVPRPQLTLEIYSPTGQEHIFYLGPHPPRLTTKEIDLLHGIWLELSNEVAPEELHHHDVVHIALEELRRNITDGRRQEIIDALRKHLSGIRQRPTKNS
;
A
#
# COMPACT_ATOMS: atom_id res chain seq x y z
N MET A 1 3.65 31.31 -32.87
CA MET A 1 2.64 30.28 -32.62
C MET A 1 3.22 28.88 -32.82
N ALA A 2 3.84 28.57 -33.95
CA ALA A 2 4.52 27.31 -34.17
C ALA A 2 5.67 27.09 -33.16
N ASP A 3 6.53 28.07 -32.97
CA ASP A 3 7.66 27.99 -32.03
C ASP A 3 7.22 27.86 -30.56
N LEU A 4 6.06 28.42 -30.18
CA LEU A 4 5.49 28.29 -28.86
C LEU A 4 4.85 26.90 -28.67
N TYR A 5 4.25 26.37 -29.71
CA TYR A 5 3.70 25.02 -29.73
C TYR A 5 4.83 23.97 -29.63
N ASP A 6 5.90 24.15 -30.40
CA ASP A 6 7.08 23.28 -30.37
C ASP A 6 7.86 23.42 -29.05
N PHE A 7 7.90 24.60 -28.43
CA PHE A 7 8.48 24.81 -27.10
C PHE A 7 7.63 24.12 -26.03
N LEU A 8 6.31 24.28 -26.04
CA LEU A 8 5.40 23.62 -25.09
C LEU A 8 5.36 22.10 -25.32
N MET A 9 5.41 21.65 -26.56
CA MET A 9 5.48 20.22 -26.89
C MET A 9 6.81 19.60 -26.49
N ASN A 10 7.94 20.27 -26.78
CA ASN A 10 9.27 19.80 -26.34
C ASN A 10 9.46 19.89 -24.83
N PHE A 11 8.83 20.84 -24.16
CA PHE A 11 8.91 20.98 -22.70
C PHE A 11 7.99 19.97 -21.97
N CYS A 12 6.83 19.67 -22.55
CA CYS A 12 5.97 18.56 -22.08
C CYS A 12 6.57 17.17 -22.35
N VAL A 13 7.33 17.03 -23.44
CA VAL A 13 7.98 15.80 -23.90
C VAL A 13 9.06 15.32 -22.93
N PHE A 14 9.67 16.21 -22.12
CA PHE A 14 10.83 15.82 -21.31
C PHE A 14 10.49 15.07 -20.01
N THR A 15 9.23 15.01 -19.55
CA THR A 15 8.97 14.38 -18.25
C THR A 15 7.77 13.43 -18.14
N TYR A 16 6.75 13.50 -19.01
CA TYR A 16 5.55 12.65 -18.80
C TYR A 16 4.58 12.50 -19.97
N LEU A 17 4.74 13.21 -21.08
CA LEU A 17 3.70 13.33 -22.09
C LEU A 17 4.03 12.74 -23.48
N THR A 18 5.17 12.09 -23.66
CA THR A 18 5.54 11.45 -24.94
C THR A 18 4.64 10.28 -25.32
N ASP A 19 4.09 9.58 -24.36
CA ASP A 19 3.19 8.46 -24.63
C ASP A 19 1.70 8.88 -24.73
N CYS A 20 1.34 10.06 -24.21
CA CYS A 20 -0.04 10.53 -24.19
C CYS A 20 -0.55 11.17 -25.48
N THR A 21 0.32 11.81 -26.27
CA THR A 21 -0.13 12.53 -27.48
C THR A 21 -0.47 11.61 -28.63
N VAL A 22 0.15 10.45 -28.73
CA VAL A 22 -0.14 9.43 -29.74
C VAL A 22 -1.45 8.69 -29.43
N GLU A 23 -1.73 8.41 -28.15
CA GLU A 23 -2.99 7.75 -27.76
C GLU A 23 -4.20 8.69 -27.75
N PHE A 24 -4.02 9.97 -27.45
CA PHE A 24 -5.13 10.93 -27.45
C PHE A 24 -5.66 11.21 -28.88
N SER A 25 -4.77 11.18 -29.86
CA SER A 25 -5.16 11.29 -31.28
C SER A 25 -5.95 10.06 -31.76
N SER A 26 -5.60 8.86 -31.27
CA SER A 26 -6.33 7.61 -31.58
C SER A 26 -7.66 7.50 -30.86
N MET A 27 -7.81 8.18 -29.70
CA MET A 27 -9.02 8.16 -28.88
C MET A 27 -10.14 9.04 -29.46
N LEU A 28 -9.79 10.14 -30.16
CA LEU A 28 -10.78 11.01 -30.82
C LEU A 28 -11.28 10.47 -32.16
N SER A 29 -10.56 9.54 -32.80
CA SER A 29 -10.97 8.91 -34.06
C SER A 29 -11.90 7.69 -33.91
N GLY A 30 -12.18 7.26 -32.67
CA GLY A 30 -12.96 6.05 -32.31
C GLY A 30 -14.37 6.29 -31.79
N ILE A 31 -14.86 7.55 -31.79
CA ILE A 31 -16.23 7.85 -31.31
C ILE A 31 -17.14 8.04 -32.50
N ASP A 32 -17.58 6.94 -33.09
CA ASP A 32 -18.78 6.94 -33.92
C ASP A 32 -20.01 6.83 -33.01
N PHE A 33 -20.70 7.96 -32.88
CA PHE A 33 -21.99 8.05 -32.21
C PHE A 33 -23.08 7.82 -33.25
N TRP A 34 -23.96 6.88 -32.94
CA TRP A 34 -25.27 6.63 -33.58
C TRP A 34 -25.36 5.72 -34.82
N SER A 35 -25.73 4.48 -34.56
CA SER A 35 -26.83 3.86 -35.29
C SER A 35 -27.51 2.75 -34.48
N SER A 36 -28.80 2.79 -34.51
CA SER A 36 -29.78 2.10 -33.66
C SER A 36 -29.99 0.60 -33.99
N PRO A 37 -30.84 -0.13 -33.21
CA PRO A 37 -30.78 -1.54 -32.98
C PRO A 37 -31.61 -2.37 -33.96
N GLN A 38 -31.09 -3.50 -34.40
CA GLN A 38 -31.94 -4.54 -34.98
C GLN A 38 -32.05 -5.76 -34.06
N ARG A 39 -33.28 -6.03 -33.65
CA ARG A 39 -33.75 -7.24 -33.01
C ARG A 39 -33.37 -8.46 -33.86
N ARG A 40 -32.92 -9.54 -33.22
CA ARG A 40 -33.14 -10.90 -33.70
C ARG A 40 -33.64 -11.81 -32.58
N MET A 41 -34.74 -12.42 -32.91
CA MET A 41 -35.59 -13.34 -32.16
C MET A 41 -34.87 -14.63 -31.74
N PHE A 42 -35.27 -15.11 -30.58
CA PHE A 42 -35.14 -16.50 -30.17
C PHE A 42 -36.07 -17.42 -30.99
N PRO A 43 -35.73 -18.68 -31.20
CA PRO A 43 -36.74 -19.69 -31.34
C PRO A 43 -36.82 -20.66 -30.15
N ARG A 44 -38.05 -20.98 -29.84
CA ARG A 44 -38.52 -21.82 -28.74
C ARG A 44 -38.23 -23.32 -28.95
N LEU A 45 -38.12 -23.99 -27.81
CA LEU A 45 -38.24 -25.40 -27.54
C LEU A 45 -39.26 -26.18 -28.40
N GLY A 46 -38.86 -27.37 -28.87
CA GLY A 46 -39.70 -28.42 -29.30
C GLY A 46 -39.31 -29.75 -28.66
N ARG A 47 -40.20 -30.28 -27.84
CA ARG A 47 -40.18 -31.66 -27.31
C ARG A 47 -40.46 -32.68 -28.42
N GLY A 48 -39.70 -33.78 -28.46
CA GLY A 48 -40.10 -34.97 -29.25
C GLY A 48 -39.37 -36.21 -28.76
N ARG A 49 -40.16 -37.17 -28.36
CA ARG A 49 -39.81 -38.49 -27.82
C ARG A 49 -39.44 -39.48 -28.90
N SER A 50 -38.72 -40.53 -28.48
CA SER A 50 -38.88 -41.94 -28.86
C SER A 50 -37.98 -42.51 -29.95
N GLY A 51 -37.37 -43.65 -29.63
CA GLY A 51 -37.12 -44.71 -30.60
C GLY A 51 -35.74 -45.41 -30.45
N TYR A 52 -35.71 -46.45 -29.63
CA TYR A 52 -34.69 -47.51 -29.58
C TYR A 52 -34.77 -48.36 -30.83
N GLN A 53 -33.63 -48.70 -31.46
CA GLN A 53 -33.29 -50.08 -31.83
C GLN A 53 -31.86 -50.19 -32.44
N PRO A 54 -31.16 -51.30 -32.19
CA PRO A 54 -29.77 -51.50 -32.59
C PRO A 54 -29.65 -52.24 -33.96
N LYS A 55 -28.64 -51.90 -34.73
CA LYS A 55 -28.17 -52.80 -35.85
C LYS A 55 -26.70 -53.08 -35.68
N VAL A 56 -26.46 -54.35 -35.44
CA VAL A 56 -25.15 -55.03 -35.58
C VAL A 56 -24.85 -55.21 -37.08
N LEU A 57 -23.64 -54.88 -37.51
CA LEU A 57 -22.98 -55.46 -38.69
C LEU A 57 -21.46 -55.34 -38.50
N MET A 58 -20.84 -56.52 -38.57
CA MET A 58 -19.38 -56.74 -38.57
C MET A 58 -18.86 -56.81 -40.05
N PRO A 59 -17.57 -57.06 -40.33
CA PRO A 59 -16.56 -56.03 -40.61
C PRO A 59 -15.96 -56.19 -42.00
N THR A 60 -15.26 -55.21 -42.54
CA THR A 60 -14.30 -55.45 -43.63
C THR A 60 -13.16 -54.44 -43.66
N ASN A 61 -11.93 -55.01 -43.60
CA ASN A 61 -10.66 -54.58 -44.20
C ASN A 61 -10.00 -53.19 -43.81
N SER A 62 -9.02 -53.37 -43.02
CA SER A 62 -7.66 -52.83 -42.96
C SER A 62 -7.18 -51.87 -44.03
N SER A 63 -6.85 -50.66 -43.59
CA SER A 63 -5.73 -49.82 -44.06
C SER A 63 -5.00 -49.22 -42.86
N PRO A 64 -3.69 -48.98 -42.94
CA PRO A 64 -2.90 -48.65 -41.75
C PRO A 64 -3.19 -47.23 -41.23
N GLN A 65 -3.62 -47.15 -40.00
CA GLN A 65 -3.70 -45.86 -39.26
C GLN A 65 -2.31 -45.31 -39.01
N PRO A 66 -2.13 -43.96 -39.13
CA PRO A 66 -0.92 -43.34 -38.66
C PRO A 66 -0.90 -43.43 -37.13
N SER A 67 0.27 -43.80 -36.58
CA SER A 67 0.55 -43.91 -35.16
C SER A 67 0.08 -42.65 -34.41
N ILE A 68 -0.89 -42.79 -33.52
CA ILE A 68 -1.24 -41.79 -32.53
C ILE A 68 0.00 -41.62 -31.66
N ALA A 69 0.73 -40.55 -31.90
CA ALA A 69 1.73 -40.09 -30.95
C ALA A 69 1.03 -39.96 -29.59
N ALA A 70 1.48 -40.74 -28.61
CA ALA A 70 1.00 -40.65 -27.25
C ALA A 70 1.15 -39.18 -26.79
N GLN A 71 0.01 -38.49 -26.68
CA GLN A 71 -0.03 -37.19 -26.00
C GLN A 71 0.50 -37.45 -24.60
N LYS A 72 1.66 -36.83 -24.29
CA LYS A 72 2.16 -36.75 -22.91
C LYS A 72 1.02 -36.20 -22.06
N PRO A 73 0.67 -36.86 -20.94
CA PRO A 73 -0.29 -36.28 -20.02
C PRO A 73 0.13 -34.88 -19.70
N GLY A 74 -0.75 -33.89 -19.90
CA GLY A 74 -0.48 -32.49 -19.62
C GLY A 74 -0.03 -32.37 -18.18
N LEU A 75 1.15 -31.77 -17.96
CA LEU A 75 1.65 -31.46 -16.61
C LEU A 75 0.62 -30.64 -15.88
N PRO A 76 0.32 -30.94 -14.61
CA PRO A 76 -0.66 -30.19 -13.83
C PRO A 76 -0.19 -28.73 -13.70
N LYS A 77 -1.01 -27.80 -14.15
CA LYS A 77 -0.72 -26.37 -14.12
C LYS A 77 -0.57 -25.89 -12.68
N VAL A 78 0.46 -25.08 -12.42
CA VAL A 78 0.67 -24.39 -11.15
C VAL A 78 -0.08 -23.05 -11.18
N VAL A 79 -0.72 -22.68 -10.08
CA VAL A 79 -1.37 -21.37 -9.93
C VAL A 79 -0.47 -20.45 -9.09
N ILE A 80 -0.01 -19.37 -9.69
CA ILE A 80 0.74 -18.31 -9.03
C ILE A 80 -0.27 -17.24 -8.63
N ALA A 81 -0.32 -16.91 -7.33
CA ALA A 81 -1.19 -15.87 -6.80
C ALA A 81 -0.36 -14.61 -6.55
N THR A 82 -0.62 -13.55 -7.32
CA THR A 82 0.03 -12.27 -7.17
C THR A 82 -0.95 -11.24 -6.61
N THR A 83 -0.42 -10.27 -5.89
CA THR A 83 -1.17 -9.10 -5.44
C THR A 83 -0.23 -7.90 -5.42
N ALA A 84 -0.74 -6.73 -5.79
CA ALA A 84 -0.01 -5.46 -5.73
C ALA A 84 0.48 -5.11 -4.31
N MET A 85 -0.05 -5.81 -3.30
CA MET A 85 0.22 -5.57 -1.88
C MET A 85 1.53 -6.20 -1.36
N LEU A 86 2.32 -6.86 -2.20
CA LEU A 86 3.58 -7.49 -1.79
C LEU A 86 4.83 -6.65 -2.06
N SER A 87 4.68 -5.44 -2.63
CA SER A 87 5.80 -4.51 -2.82
C SER A 87 5.96 -3.60 -1.61
N PHE A 88 7.06 -3.77 -0.85
CA PHE A 88 7.38 -2.88 0.25
C PHE A 88 8.27 -1.73 -0.21
N ILE A 89 8.01 -0.55 0.37
CA ILE A 89 8.68 0.70 0.00
C ILE A 89 9.51 1.25 1.16
N SER A 90 10.61 1.92 0.83
CA SER A 90 11.46 2.60 1.82
C SER A 90 10.72 3.80 2.44
N PHE A 91 11.20 4.25 3.62
CA PHE A 91 10.61 5.41 4.30
C PHE A 91 10.65 6.70 3.45
N TRP A 92 11.65 6.87 2.57
CA TRP A 92 11.72 8.00 1.64
C TRP A 92 10.59 7.97 0.60
N ARG A 93 10.31 6.79 0.05
CA ARG A 93 9.19 6.61 -0.90
C ARG A 93 7.84 6.76 -0.20
N ALA A 94 7.72 6.25 1.02
CA ALA A 94 6.53 6.44 1.85
C ALA A 94 6.29 7.93 2.15
N ALA A 95 7.34 8.66 2.57
CA ALA A 95 7.26 10.10 2.78
C ALA A 95 6.86 10.85 1.50
N ALA A 96 7.42 10.46 0.35
CA ALA A 96 7.10 11.10 -0.93
C ALA A 96 5.63 10.93 -1.35
N ILE A 97 5.05 9.74 -1.15
CA ILE A 97 3.62 9.50 -1.43
C ILE A 97 2.75 10.40 -0.56
N VAL A 98 3.03 10.46 0.75
CA VAL A 98 2.27 11.31 1.68
C VAL A 98 2.46 12.80 1.36
N LEU A 99 3.69 13.23 0.98
CA LEU A 99 3.96 14.61 0.62
C LEU A 99 3.31 15.04 -0.70
N ASN A 100 3.03 14.14 -1.62
CA ASN A 100 2.22 14.49 -2.80
C ASN A 100 0.81 14.94 -2.42
N ASP A 101 0.25 14.37 -1.36
CA ASP A 101 -1.05 14.75 -0.83
C ASP A 101 -0.93 15.97 0.11
N LEU A 102 -0.26 15.81 1.24
CA LEU A 102 -0.12 16.86 2.26
C LEU A 102 0.55 18.14 1.72
N GLY A 103 1.60 18.00 0.89
CA GLY A 103 2.33 19.14 0.34
C GLY A 103 1.53 19.92 -0.69
N SER A 104 0.48 19.34 -1.28
CA SER A 104 -0.45 20.04 -2.17
C SER A 104 -1.14 21.20 -1.45
N SER A 105 -1.41 21.07 -0.15
CA SER A 105 -2.05 22.09 0.67
C SER A 105 -1.28 23.42 0.72
N ALA A 106 0.06 23.40 0.55
CA ALA A 106 0.88 24.60 0.51
C ALA A 106 0.49 25.55 -0.64
N PHE A 107 -0.08 25.02 -1.72
CA PHE A 107 -0.47 25.81 -2.89
C PHE A 107 -1.79 26.57 -2.71
N TYR A 108 -2.67 26.15 -1.80
CA TYR A 108 -3.99 26.77 -1.63
C TYR A 108 -4.36 27.13 -0.19
N ALA A 109 -3.86 26.41 0.84
CA ALA A 109 -4.32 26.63 2.21
C ALA A 109 -3.98 28.03 2.75
N GLY A 110 -2.80 28.57 2.40
CA GLY A 110 -2.36 29.90 2.79
C GLY A 110 -3.30 31.00 2.29
N ALA A 111 -3.66 30.94 1.02
CA ALA A 111 -4.56 31.91 0.38
C ALA A 111 -5.99 31.82 0.93
N ILE A 112 -6.53 30.61 1.08
CA ILE A 112 -7.88 30.37 1.63
C ILE A 112 -7.97 30.89 3.08
N ALA A 113 -6.96 30.59 3.90
CA ALA A 113 -6.93 31.09 5.27
C ALA A 113 -6.82 32.63 5.32
N GLU A 114 -5.94 33.22 4.48
CA GLU A 114 -5.77 34.67 4.46
C GLU A 114 -7.04 35.39 4.00
N GLN A 115 -7.76 34.84 3.04
CA GLN A 115 -9.04 35.41 2.63
C GLN A 115 -10.12 35.36 3.74
N ALA A 116 -10.11 34.29 4.54
CA ALA A 116 -11.08 34.10 5.63
C ALA A 116 -10.78 34.95 6.87
N ILE A 117 -9.50 35.01 7.28
CA ILE A 117 -9.07 35.54 8.58
C ILE A 117 -8.08 36.70 8.49
N GLY A 118 -7.82 37.19 7.26
CA GLY A 118 -6.94 38.33 7.01
C GLY A 118 -5.46 38.05 7.23
N LYS A 119 -4.69 39.12 7.43
CA LYS A 119 -3.23 39.08 7.47
C LYS A 119 -2.60 38.30 8.64
N ALA A 120 -3.39 37.97 9.67
CA ALA A 120 -2.96 37.14 10.78
C ALA A 120 -2.89 35.62 10.42
N ALA A 121 -3.41 35.21 9.26
CA ALA A 121 -3.46 33.82 8.80
C ALA A 121 -2.15 33.05 8.94
N PRO A 122 -0.95 33.57 8.63
CA PRO A 122 0.31 32.83 8.77
C PRO A 122 0.56 32.28 10.17
N TRP A 123 0.16 33.00 11.22
CA TRP A 123 0.31 32.52 12.60
C TRP A 123 -0.59 31.32 12.92
N PHE A 124 -1.80 31.33 12.38
CA PHE A 124 -2.72 30.20 12.53
C PHE A 124 -2.27 28.98 11.74
N ILE A 125 -1.74 29.17 10.51
CA ILE A 125 -1.14 28.10 9.72
C ILE A 125 0.07 27.51 10.44
N LEU A 126 0.95 28.35 10.99
CA LEU A 126 2.07 27.89 11.80
C LEU A 126 1.61 27.03 12.98
N SER A 127 0.59 27.49 13.70
CA SER A 127 0.04 26.79 14.86
C SER A 127 -0.57 25.45 14.46
N ILE A 128 -1.31 25.40 13.34
CA ILE A 128 -1.90 24.17 12.81
C ILE A 128 -0.81 23.21 12.32
N MET A 129 0.25 23.67 11.68
CA MET A 129 1.37 22.84 11.25
C MET A 129 2.15 22.25 12.44
N LEU A 130 2.30 23.01 13.54
CA LEU A 130 2.83 22.46 14.79
C LEU A 130 1.88 21.42 15.41
N PHE A 131 0.59 21.69 15.38
CA PHE A 131 -0.42 20.75 15.87
C PHE A 131 -0.50 19.48 15.00
N ALA A 132 -0.24 19.58 13.71
CA ALA A 132 -0.15 18.42 12.79
C ALA A 132 0.89 17.39 13.25
N TYR A 133 1.99 17.82 13.88
CA TYR A 133 2.95 16.89 14.48
C TYR A 133 2.34 16.05 15.62
N ALA A 134 1.50 16.67 16.44
CA ALA A 134 0.78 15.97 17.49
C ALA A 134 -0.27 15.02 16.91
N VAL A 135 -1.04 15.45 15.92
CA VAL A 135 -2.00 14.60 15.20
C VAL A 135 -1.30 13.40 14.55
N ARG A 136 -0.14 13.61 13.94
CA ARG A 136 0.68 12.53 13.36
C ARG A 136 1.05 11.46 14.38
N SER A 137 1.43 11.87 15.60
CA SER A 137 1.76 10.90 16.65
C SER A 137 0.58 9.98 17.00
N MET A 138 -0.65 10.49 16.94
CA MET A 138 -1.88 9.69 17.07
C MET A 138 -2.04 8.68 15.92
N TYR A 139 -1.71 9.06 14.68
CA TYR A 139 -1.72 8.13 13.55
C TYR A 139 -0.66 7.04 13.71
N ILE A 140 0.57 7.38 14.13
CA ILE A 140 1.64 6.41 14.39
C ILE A 140 1.22 5.43 15.48
N GLU A 141 0.60 5.90 16.57
CA GLU A 141 0.07 5.03 17.61
C GLU A 141 -0.98 4.06 17.07
N SER A 142 -1.88 4.53 16.22
CA SER A 142 -2.86 3.64 15.59
C SER A 142 -2.23 2.59 14.68
N CYS A 143 -1.14 2.93 13.99
CA CYS A 143 -0.38 2.01 13.14
C CYS A 143 0.38 0.96 13.96
N SER A 144 0.83 1.29 15.17
CA SER A 144 1.43 0.31 16.09
C SER A 144 0.46 -0.80 16.51
N MET A 145 -0.85 -0.51 16.49
CA MET A 145 -1.88 -1.49 16.82
C MET A 145 -2.36 -2.28 15.59
N PHE A 146 -2.50 -1.60 14.46
CA PHE A 146 -3.13 -2.17 13.26
C PHE A 146 -2.28 -1.90 12.02
N VAL A 147 -1.80 -2.94 11.36
CA VAL A 147 -1.04 -2.81 10.10
C VAL A 147 -1.91 -2.20 8.99
N ARG A 148 -3.18 -2.56 8.95
CA ARG A 148 -4.21 -1.99 8.07
C ARG A 148 -5.03 -0.95 8.85
N GLY A 149 -4.34 0.02 9.46
CA GLY A 149 -4.86 0.92 10.49
C GLY A 149 -5.58 2.17 10.00
N GLY A 150 -6.24 2.15 8.84
CA GLY A 150 -7.09 3.25 8.37
C GLY A 150 -8.17 3.64 9.40
N VAL A 151 -8.76 4.85 9.24
CA VAL A 151 -9.77 5.40 10.17
C VAL A 151 -10.90 4.40 10.42
N TYR A 152 -11.43 3.79 9.36
CA TYR A 152 -12.51 2.81 9.43
C TYR A 152 -12.24 1.65 10.39
N ARG A 153 -11.06 0.96 10.25
CA ARG A 153 -10.73 -0.21 11.08
C ARG A 153 -10.56 0.17 12.55
N VAL A 154 -9.89 1.27 12.82
CA VAL A 154 -9.63 1.73 14.19
C VAL A 154 -10.93 2.10 14.90
N VAL A 155 -11.82 2.83 14.20
CA VAL A 155 -13.13 3.19 14.74
C VAL A 155 -14.02 1.96 14.96
N LYS A 156 -14.00 0.99 14.03
CA LYS A 156 -14.75 -0.27 14.15
C LYS A 156 -14.36 -1.06 15.40
N GLU A 157 -13.06 -1.24 15.63
CA GLU A 157 -12.54 -1.96 16.81
C GLU A 157 -12.81 -1.20 18.11
N ALA A 158 -12.74 0.13 18.07
CA ALA A 158 -12.97 0.97 19.25
C ALA A 158 -14.45 1.07 19.61
N MET A 159 -15.31 1.37 18.65
CA MET A 159 -16.67 1.86 18.90
C MET A 159 -17.75 1.11 18.12
N GLY A 160 -17.37 0.10 17.32
CA GLY A 160 -18.32 -0.74 16.59
C GLY A 160 -18.63 -0.28 15.17
N SER A 161 -19.39 -1.11 14.43
CA SER A 161 -19.63 -0.96 12.98
C SER A 161 -20.39 0.31 12.62
N THR A 162 -21.37 0.74 13.42
CA THR A 162 -22.19 1.91 13.12
C THR A 162 -21.40 3.21 13.11
N LEU A 163 -20.58 3.45 14.14
CA LEU A 163 -19.70 4.62 14.20
C LEU A 163 -18.57 4.54 13.16
N ALA A 164 -18.11 3.35 12.82
CA ALA A 164 -17.15 3.15 11.74
C ALA A 164 -17.73 3.54 10.38
N LYS A 165 -18.98 3.17 10.07
CA LYS A 165 -19.68 3.58 8.85
C LYS A 165 -19.86 5.09 8.78
N PHE A 166 -20.26 5.72 9.89
CA PHE A 166 -20.36 7.17 9.97
C PHE A 166 -19.01 7.86 9.73
N SER A 167 -17.97 7.40 10.41
CA SER A 167 -16.62 7.95 10.27
C SER A 167 -16.05 7.79 8.86
N VAL A 168 -16.29 6.65 8.21
CA VAL A 168 -15.84 6.43 6.83
C VAL A 168 -16.65 7.23 5.83
N SER A 169 -17.92 7.51 6.09
CA SER A 169 -18.72 8.39 5.25
C SER A 169 -18.19 9.83 5.25
N ALA A 170 -17.79 10.34 6.42
CA ALA A 170 -17.11 11.64 6.53
C ALA A 170 -15.74 11.64 5.84
N LEU A 171 -14.96 10.56 5.99
CA LEU A 171 -13.67 10.40 5.31
C LEU A 171 -13.82 10.33 3.79
N MET A 172 -14.87 9.68 3.27
CA MET A 172 -15.14 9.66 1.83
C MET A 172 -15.45 11.05 1.28
N PHE A 173 -16.10 11.91 2.05
CA PHE A 173 -16.32 13.30 1.67
C PHE A 173 -15.00 14.06 1.51
N ASP A 174 -14.06 13.84 2.41
CA ASP A 174 -12.70 14.37 2.33
C ASP A 174 -12.01 13.96 1.01
N TYR A 175 -11.91 12.67 0.71
CA TYR A 175 -11.27 12.19 -0.52
C TYR A 175 -11.96 12.65 -1.80
N ILE A 176 -13.30 12.77 -1.79
CA ILE A 176 -14.04 13.25 -2.96
C ILE A 176 -13.74 14.72 -3.22
N LEU A 177 -13.40 15.50 -2.21
CA LEU A 177 -13.05 16.92 -2.35
C LEU A 177 -11.56 17.15 -2.61
N THR A 178 -10.68 16.27 -2.15
CA THR A 178 -9.22 16.37 -2.34
C THR A 178 -8.83 16.43 -3.82
N GLY A 179 -9.43 15.57 -4.66
CA GLY A 179 -9.20 15.57 -6.10
C GLY A 179 -9.59 16.90 -6.76
N PRO A 180 -10.85 17.35 -6.63
CA PRO A 180 -11.33 18.62 -7.15
C PRO A 180 -10.54 19.84 -6.72
N ILE A 181 -10.26 20.02 -5.43
CA ILE A 181 -9.53 21.21 -4.94
C ILE A 181 -8.11 21.24 -5.50
N SER A 182 -7.44 20.07 -5.54
CA SER A 182 -6.09 19.97 -6.10
C SER A 182 -6.09 20.21 -7.61
N GLY A 183 -7.02 19.61 -8.36
CA GLY A 183 -7.15 19.81 -9.80
C GLY A 183 -7.47 21.25 -10.19
N VAL A 184 -8.41 21.88 -9.47
CA VAL A 184 -8.78 23.29 -9.71
C VAL A 184 -7.62 24.22 -9.35
N SER A 185 -6.94 23.97 -8.22
CA SER A 185 -5.75 24.74 -7.85
C SER A 185 -4.66 24.65 -8.92
N ALA A 186 -4.36 23.45 -9.44
CA ALA A 186 -3.43 23.26 -10.54
C ALA A 186 -3.83 24.09 -11.78
N GLY A 187 -5.13 24.08 -12.11
CA GLY A 187 -5.69 24.88 -13.20
C GLY A 187 -5.54 26.38 -12.96
N GLN A 188 -5.72 26.86 -11.72
CA GLN A 188 -5.56 28.27 -11.39
C GLN A 188 -4.11 28.74 -11.51
N TYR A 189 -3.14 27.95 -11.07
CA TYR A 189 -1.72 28.23 -11.26
C TYR A 189 -1.36 28.30 -12.75
N LEU A 190 -1.82 27.31 -13.53
CA LEU A 190 -1.57 27.28 -14.96
C LEU A 190 -2.23 28.44 -15.68
N THR A 191 -3.52 28.71 -15.44
CA THR A 191 -4.28 29.77 -16.09
C THR A 191 -3.76 31.16 -15.70
N GLY A 192 -3.41 31.38 -14.43
CA GLY A 192 -2.80 32.61 -13.96
C GLY A 192 -1.46 32.89 -14.64
N PHE A 193 -0.60 31.87 -14.76
CA PHE A 193 0.67 31.99 -15.49
C PHE A 193 0.46 32.26 -16.98
N LEU A 194 -0.47 31.58 -17.64
CA LEU A 194 -0.77 31.82 -19.07
C LEU A 194 -1.31 33.22 -19.28
N ASN A 195 -2.20 33.73 -18.46
CA ASN A 195 -2.72 35.09 -18.57
C ASN A 195 -1.62 36.12 -18.38
N GLU A 196 -0.69 35.93 -17.47
CA GLU A 196 0.47 36.79 -17.27
C GLU A 196 1.43 36.75 -18.46
N LEU A 197 1.66 35.57 -19.05
CA LEU A 197 2.45 35.39 -20.25
C LEU A 197 1.80 36.04 -21.45
N PHE A 198 0.49 35.88 -21.66
CA PHE A 198 -0.27 36.51 -22.76
C PHE A 198 -0.26 38.04 -22.65
N GLY A 199 -0.45 38.59 -21.45
CA GLY A 199 -0.31 40.01 -21.20
C GLY A 199 1.05 40.55 -21.61
N ARG A 200 2.12 39.78 -21.36
CA ARG A 200 3.47 40.16 -21.77
C ARG A 200 3.72 40.09 -23.29
N LEU A 201 3.17 39.07 -23.90
CA LEU A 201 3.29 38.90 -25.38
C LEU A 201 2.34 39.82 -26.15
N HIS A 202 1.65 40.73 -25.45
CA HIS A 202 0.62 41.63 -26.04
C HIS A 202 -0.48 40.87 -26.81
N VAL A 203 -0.77 39.64 -26.40
CA VAL A 203 -1.87 38.84 -26.93
C VAL A 203 -3.13 39.22 -26.16
N ASN A 204 -4.12 39.79 -26.85
CA ASN A 204 -5.40 40.18 -26.25
C ASN A 204 -6.29 38.94 -25.99
N LEU A 205 -5.78 37.96 -25.24
CA LEU A 205 -6.50 36.76 -24.82
C LEU A 205 -6.43 36.64 -23.28
N ALA A 206 -7.55 36.86 -22.62
CA ALA A 206 -7.68 36.64 -21.20
C ALA A 206 -8.52 35.37 -20.97
N LEU A 207 -7.92 34.35 -20.42
CA LEU A 207 -8.60 33.10 -20.06
C LEU A 207 -9.41 33.32 -18.78
N PRO A 208 -10.70 32.95 -18.75
CA PRO A 208 -11.51 33.02 -17.51
C PRO A 208 -10.97 31.98 -16.51
N ILE A 209 -10.45 32.45 -15.37
CA ILE A 209 -9.69 31.63 -14.41
C ILE A 209 -10.51 30.40 -13.95
N ASN A 210 -11.71 30.60 -13.43
CA ASN A 210 -12.50 29.52 -12.84
C ASN A 210 -12.92 28.47 -13.88
N SER A 211 -13.43 28.89 -15.04
CA SER A 211 -13.88 27.94 -16.09
C SER A 211 -12.72 27.14 -16.67
N THR A 212 -11.59 27.81 -16.95
CA THR A 212 -10.39 27.14 -17.48
C THR A 212 -9.80 26.18 -16.44
N SER A 213 -9.77 26.58 -15.17
CA SER A 213 -9.29 25.74 -14.08
C SER A 213 -10.18 24.51 -13.86
N ALA A 214 -11.51 24.68 -13.94
CA ALA A 214 -12.44 23.57 -13.87
C ALA A 214 -12.25 22.58 -15.05
N ALA A 215 -12.08 23.10 -16.28
CA ALA A 215 -11.82 22.27 -17.46
C ALA A 215 -10.51 21.49 -17.32
N PHE A 216 -9.45 22.14 -16.81
CA PHE A 216 -8.18 21.48 -16.53
C PHE A 216 -8.33 20.39 -15.45
N ALA A 217 -9.04 20.68 -14.35
CA ALA A 217 -9.31 19.71 -13.29
C ALA A 217 -10.06 18.48 -13.81
N VAL A 218 -11.08 18.67 -14.65
CA VAL A 218 -11.81 17.59 -15.32
C VAL A 218 -10.86 16.72 -16.15
N ALA A 219 -10.02 17.34 -16.99
CA ALA A 219 -9.07 16.63 -17.84
C ALA A 219 -8.08 15.77 -17.02
N VAL A 220 -7.49 16.33 -15.96
CA VAL A 220 -6.57 15.63 -15.06
C VAL A 220 -7.27 14.47 -14.33
N THR A 221 -8.50 14.70 -13.85
CA THR A 221 -9.28 13.67 -13.17
C THR A 221 -9.63 12.50 -14.11
N ILE A 222 -10.02 12.77 -15.34
CA ILE A 222 -10.29 11.75 -16.37
C ILE A 222 -9.01 10.99 -16.74
N TYR A 223 -7.89 11.69 -16.87
CA TYR A 223 -6.59 11.06 -17.13
C TYR A 223 -6.22 10.02 -16.04
N PHE A 224 -6.28 10.40 -14.76
CA PHE A 224 -5.97 9.47 -13.68
C PHE A 224 -7.05 8.39 -13.49
N TRP A 225 -8.30 8.68 -13.78
CA TRP A 225 -9.33 7.64 -13.84
C TRP A 225 -8.94 6.53 -14.82
N TRP A 226 -8.50 6.92 -16.02
CA TRP A 226 -8.09 5.99 -17.07
C TRP A 226 -6.85 5.18 -16.68
N GLU A 227 -5.83 5.81 -16.10
CA GLU A 227 -4.63 5.11 -15.59
C GLU A 227 -4.98 4.10 -14.50
N ASN A 228 -5.83 4.49 -13.54
CA ASN A 228 -6.23 3.62 -12.44
C ASN A 228 -7.09 2.45 -12.90
N ILE A 229 -7.95 2.62 -13.91
CA ILE A 229 -8.70 1.50 -14.51
C ILE A 229 -7.76 0.48 -15.15
N LYS A 230 -6.72 0.92 -15.85
CA LYS A 230 -5.70 0.03 -16.44
C LYS A 230 -4.88 -0.72 -15.39
N GLY A 231 -4.96 -0.32 -14.13
CA GLY A 231 -4.21 -0.93 -13.03
C GLY A 231 -2.72 -0.61 -13.07
N ILE A 232 -2.35 0.54 -13.67
CA ILE A 232 -0.96 1.00 -13.66
C ILE A 232 -0.61 1.39 -12.22
N PRO A 233 0.30 0.64 -11.55
CA PRO A 233 0.61 0.89 -10.15
C PRO A 233 1.20 2.30 -10.00
N GLU A 234 0.73 3.02 -8.97
CA GLU A 234 1.35 4.27 -8.59
C GLU A 234 2.84 4.03 -8.32
N SER A 235 3.68 4.59 -9.16
CA SER A 235 5.11 4.40 -9.02
C SER A 235 5.61 5.28 -7.87
N SER A 236 5.85 4.69 -6.72
CA SER A 236 6.51 5.36 -5.58
C SER A 236 7.83 6.06 -6.00
N GLY A 237 8.46 5.59 -7.07
CA GLY A 237 9.58 6.24 -7.70
C GLY A 237 9.23 7.55 -8.41
N LYS A 238 8.01 7.67 -8.99
CA LYS A 238 7.54 8.92 -9.59
C LYS A 238 7.28 9.96 -8.50
N ALA A 239 6.59 9.57 -7.43
CA ALA A 239 6.35 10.42 -6.27
C ALA A 239 7.66 10.94 -5.66
N LEU A 240 8.67 10.09 -5.54
CA LEU A 240 9.98 10.46 -5.02
C LEU A 240 10.70 11.48 -5.93
N ARG A 241 10.61 11.35 -7.26
CA ARG A 241 11.17 12.34 -8.20
C ARG A 241 10.47 13.70 -8.08
N ILE A 242 9.15 13.72 -8.00
CA ILE A 242 8.37 14.94 -7.77
C ILE A 242 8.81 15.60 -6.47
N MET A 243 8.95 14.84 -5.38
CA MET A 243 9.42 15.34 -4.09
C MET A 243 10.80 15.99 -4.22
N TYR A 244 11.76 15.39 -4.93
CA TYR A 244 13.09 15.99 -5.13
C TYR A 244 13.04 17.30 -5.90
N VAL A 245 12.28 17.34 -7.00
CA VAL A 245 12.13 18.57 -7.80
C VAL A 245 11.43 19.67 -6.97
N THR A 246 10.40 19.30 -6.22
CA THR A 246 9.74 20.24 -5.30
C THR A 246 10.66 20.71 -4.19
N THR A 247 11.52 19.85 -3.66
CA THR A 247 12.54 20.24 -2.65
C THR A 247 13.48 21.30 -3.21
N VAL A 248 13.97 21.12 -4.42
CA VAL A 248 14.81 22.13 -5.10
C VAL A 248 14.05 23.45 -5.23
N MET A 249 12.80 23.40 -5.69
CA MET A 249 11.96 24.60 -5.82
C MET A 249 11.79 25.30 -4.47
N VAL A 250 11.46 24.58 -3.40
CA VAL A 250 11.23 25.14 -2.05
C VAL A 250 12.49 25.75 -1.48
N VAL A 251 13.65 25.08 -1.62
CA VAL A 251 14.93 25.60 -1.14
C VAL A 251 15.32 26.90 -1.87
N VAL A 252 15.20 26.92 -3.20
CA VAL A 252 15.49 28.12 -4.00
C VAL A 252 14.51 29.24 -3.64
N MET A 253 13.24 28.92 -3.50
CA MET A 253 12.20 29.90 -3.13
C MET A 253 12.46 30.51 -1.77
N ILE A 254 12.73 29.71 -0.73
CA ILE A 254 12.99 30.21 0.62
C ILE A 254 14.26 31.06 0.66
N ALA A 255 15.33 30.61 -0.01
CA ALA A 255 16.57 31.39 -0.12
C ALA A 255 16.31 32.76 -0.77
N TRP A 256 15.49 32.78 -1.82
CA TRP A 256 15.14 34.02 -2.51
C TRP A 256 14.17 34.89 -1.70
N CYS A 257 13.26 34.31 -0.93
CA CYS A 257 12.44 35.02 0.05
C CYS A 257 13.33 35.74 1.08
N ILE A 258 14.28 35.03 1.69
CA ILE A 258 15.20 35.57 2.69
C ILE A 258 16.01 36.74 2.08
N LEU A 259 16.57 36.56 0.86
CA LEU A 259 17.27 37.60 0.13
C LEU A 259 16.34 38.82 -0.11
N THR A 260 15.11 38.60 -0.51
CA THR A 260 14.14 39.68 -0.79
C THR A 260 13.81 40.47 0.48
N VAL A 261 13.56 39.77 1.59
CA VAL A 261 13.31 40.37 2.90
C VAL A 261 14.54 41.17 3.37
N TRP A 262 15.74 40.61 3.15
CA TRP A 262 17.00 41.32 3.53
C TRP A 262 17.21 42.60 2.74
N VAL A 263 16.92 42.61 1.43
CA VAL A 263 17.15 43.76 0.55
C VAL A 263 16.07 44.84 0.69
N ARG A 264 14.79 44.44 0.79
CA ARG A 264 13.65 45.38 0.80
C ARG A 264 13.20 45.76 2.20
N GLY A 265 13.60 45.00 3.22
CA GLY A 265 12.96 45.00 4.51
C GLY A 265 11.59 44.36 4.42
N ALA A 266 11.07 43.86 5.52
CA ALA A 266 9.69 43.37 5.61
C ALA A 266 9.20 43.46 7.05
N HIS A 267 7.89 43.63 7.20
CA HIS A 267 7.26 43.58 8.51
C HIS A 267 6.60 42.22 8.71
N LEU A 268 6.77 41.65 9.91
CA LEU A 268 6.06 40.42 10.25
C LEU A 268 4.55 40.63 10.18
N PRO A 269 3.79 39.58 9.80
CA PRO A 269 2.34 39.63 9.88
C PRO A 269 1.88 40.01 11.29
N PRO A 270 0.76 40.75 11.42
CA PRO A 270 0.26 41.18 12.72
C PRO A 270 -0.06 39.96 13.60
N LEU A 271 0.33 40.01 14.86
CA LEU A 271 0.00 38.95 15.82
C LEU A 271 -1.52 38.82 15.97
N PRO A 272 -2.04 37.59 16.14
CA PRO A 272 -3.47 37.32 16.26
C PRO A 272 -3.99 37.78 17.64
N THR A 273 -4.23 39.09 17.77
CA THR A 273 -4.87 39.68 18.94
C THR A 273 -6.33 39.96 18.63
N PRO A 274 -7.22 40.02 19.61
CA PRO A 274 -8.66 40.32 19.39
C PRO A 274 -8.91 41.60 18.60
N SER A 275 -8.00 42.57 18.69
CA SER A 275 -8.05 43.85 17.98
C SER A 275 -7.60 43.75 16.52
N ASN A 276 -6.77 42.74 16.16
CA ASN A 276 -6.19 42.58 14.82
C ASN A 276 -6.87 41.46 14.00
N LEU A 277 -7.77 40.70 14.62
CA LEU A 277 -8.51 39.67 13.94
C LEU A 277 -9.62 40.29 13.10
N THR A 278 -9.49 40.18 11.79
CA THR A 278 -10.51 40.62 10.82
C THR A 278 -11.04 39.38 10.09
N PHE A 279 -12.29 39.04 10.36
CA PHE A 279 -12.95 37.93 9.70
C PHE A 279 -13.76 38.42 8.52
N ALA A 280 -13.64 37.70 7.36
CA ALA A 280 -14.58 37.91 6.27
C ALA A 280 -15.99 37.50 6.73
N PRO A 281 -17.05 38.16 6.26
CA PRO A 281 -18.42 37.79 6.66
C PRO A 281 -18.76 36.34 6.39
N GLU A 282 -18.23 35.78 5.31
CA GLU A 282 -18.39 34.37 4.90
C GLU A 282 -17.69 33.45 5.90
N ALA A 283 -16.55 33.85 6.45
CA ALA A 283 -15.77 33.06 7.41
C ALA A 283 -16.41 32.90 8.77
N LEU A 284 -17.39 33.73 9.10
CA LEU A 284 -18.17 33.65 10.35
C LEU A 284 -19.37 32.70 10.23
N GLY A 285 -19.81 32.39 9.05
CA GLY A 285 -20.96 31.53 8.79
C GLY A 285 -22.21 31.97 9.56
N TRP A 286 -22.79 31.06 10.36
CA TRP A 286 -23.96 31.38 11.20
C TRP A 286 -23.64 32.29 12.37
N LEU A 287 -22.34 32.43 12.75
CA LEU A 287 -21.91 33.32 13.83
C LEU A 287 -21.80 34.78 13.41
N ARG A 288 -21.99 35.12 12.12
CA ARG A 288 -21.84 36.50 11.60
C ARG A 288 -22.73 37.56 12.27
N PHE A 289 -23.89 37.13 12.79
CA PHE A 289 -24.81 38.01 13.50
C PHE A 289 -24.56 38.08 15.02
N SER A 290 -23.59 37.30 15.51
CA SER A 290 -23.21 37.21 16.90
C SER A 290 -21.99 38.09 17.19
N ARG A 291 -21.95 38.72 18.37
CA ARG A 291 -20.76 39.44 18.84
C ARG A 291 -19.72 38.50 19.49
N LEU A 292 -20.03 37.22 19.66
CA LEU A 292 -19.18 36.24 20.36
C LEU A 292 -17.76 36.16 19.79
N PRO A 293 -17.51 36.14 18.45
CA PRO A 293 -16.16 36.06 17.91
C PRO A 293 -15.24 37.23 18.32
N HIS A 294 -15.81 38.38 18.54
CA HIS A 294 -15.07 39.58 18.92
C HIS A 294 -15.01 39.80 20.46
N THR A 295 -15.93 39.19 21.17
CA THR A 295 -16.01 39.37 22.64
C THR A 295 -15.21 38.31 23.37
N ILE A 296 -15.14 37.06 22.83
CA ILE A 296 -14.44 35.93 23.43
C ILE A 296 -13.23 35.58 22.59
N ALA A 297 -12.06 36.00 23.04
CA ALA A 297 -10.79 35.78 22.32
C ALA A 297 -10.54 34.31 21.90
N ILE A 298 -10.94 33.34 22.73
CA ILE A 298 -10.76 31.93 22.42
C ILE A 298 -11.60 31.48 21.23
N ILE A 299 -12.81 32.05 21.05
CA ILE A 299 -13.67 31.75 19.88
C ILE A 299 -13.01 32.28 18.61
N GLY A 300 -12.49 33.50 18.65
CA GLY A 300 -11.74 34.06 17.51
C GLY A 300 -10.51 33.21 17.14
N ILE A 301 -9.78 32.75 18.14
CA ILE A 301 -8.64 31.84 17.92
C ILE A 301 -9.11 30.51 17.31
N LEU A 302 -10.17 29.89 17.81
CA LEU A 302 -10.72 28.65 17.27
C LEU A 302 -11.23 28.81 15.83
N ILE A 303 -11.84 29.95 15.50
CA ILE A 303 -12.24 30.29 14.12
C ILE A 303 -10.99 30.35 13.22
N GLY A 304 -9.97 31.09 13.65
CA GLY A 304 -8.71 31.21 12.90
C GLY A 304 -8.02 29.88 12.67
N LEU A 305 -7.92 29.05 13.70
CA LEU A 305 -7.40 27.70 13.58
C LEU A 305 -8.28 26.84 12.67
N GLY A 306 -9.60 26.92 12.78
CA GLY A 306 -10.56 26.18 11.97
C GLY A 306 -10.47 26.50 10.46
N HIS A 307 -10.20 27.77 10.08
CA HIS A 307 -9.95 28.11 8.68
C HIS A 307 -8.55 27.71 8.18
N SER A 308 -7.60 27.53 9.08
CA SER A 308 -6.22 27.11 8.74
C SER A 308 -6.02 25.58 8.68
N VAL A 309 -7.03 24.79 9.09
CA VAL A 309 -6.96 23.32 9.18
C VAL A 309 -6.61 22.65 7.84
N LEU A 310 -6.97 23.27 6.72
CA LEU A 310 -6.61 22.78 5.39
C LEU A 310 -5.10 22.54 5.21
N ALA A 311 -4.28 23.25 5.97
CA ALA A 311 -2.83 23.10 5.91
C ALA A 311 -2.33 21.72 6.35
N MET A 312 -3.09 20.98 7.19
CA MET A 312 -2.71 19.64 7.64
C MET A 312 -3.51 18.50 6.96
N SER A 313 -4.23 18.80 5.90
CA SER A 313 -4.90 17.80 5.09
C SER A 313 -3.89 16.82 4.46
N GLY A 314 -4.23 15.52 4.42
CA GLY A 314 -3.34 14.47 3.92
C GLY A 314 -2.54 13.73 5.00
N GLU A 315 -2.65 14.10 6.29
CA GLU A 315 -2.00 13.35 7.39
C GLU A 315 -2.53 11.91 7.53
N GLU A 316 -3.77 11.63 7.12
CA GLU A 316 -4.37 10.31 7.13
C GLU A 316 -3.69 9.35 6.15
N THR A 317 -3.11 9.86 5.07
CA THR A 317 -2.38 9.08 4.06
C THR A 317 -1.19 8.34 4.68
N LEU A 318 -0.60 8.88 5.77
CA LEU A 318 0.45 8.20 6.52
C LEU A 318 0.03 6.81 7.03
N ALA A 319 -1.20 6.70 7.54
CA ALA A 319 -1.72 5.42 8.02
C ALA A 319 -2.06 4.44 6.88
N GLN A 320 -2.39 4.94 5.70
CA GLN A 320 -2.67 4.11 4.53
C GLN A 320 -1.38 3.52 3.97
N VAL A 321 -0.34 4.34 3.84
CA VAL A 321 0.97 3.93 3.33
C VAL A 321 1.67 2.95 4.29
N TYR A 322 1.33 2.94 5.59
CA TYR A 322 1.96 2.05 6.57
C TYR A 322 1.95 0.58 6.18
N ARG A 323 0.91 0.11 5.49
CA ARG A 323 0.82 -1.25 4.98
C ARG A 323 2.01 -1.62 4.09
N GLU A 324 2.46 -0.67 3.29
CA GLU A 324 3.51 -0.85 2.27
C GLU A 324 4.93 -0.55 2.79
N VAL A 325 5.08 -0.06 4.02
CA VAL A 325 6.39 0.28 4.58
C VAL A 325 7.21 -0.97 4.86
N GLU A 326 8.49 -0.98 4.40
CA GLU A 326 9.43 -2.07 4.63
C GLU A 326 9.85 -2.21 6.10
N HIS A 327 10.34 -3.39 6.45
CA HIS A 327 10.89 -3.66 7.78
C HIS A 327 12.18 -2.85 8.05
N PRO A 328 12.36 -2.29 9.29
CA PRO A 328 11.46 -2.27 10.44
C PRO A 328 10.34 -1.23 10.28
N LYS A 329 9.08 -1.70 10.24
CA LYS A 329 7.94 -0.88 9.81
C LYS A 329 7.73 0.39 10.64
N LEU A 330 7.60 0.24 11.96
CA LEU A 330 7.27 1.37 12.83
C LEU A 330 8.39 2.42 12.89
N PRO A 331 9.66 2.07 13.08
CA PRO A 331 10.77 3.03 13.00
C PRO A 331 10.87 3.73 11.64
N ASN A 332 10.57 3.02 10.54
CA ASN A 332 10.57 3.62 9.21
C ASN A 332 9.37 4.57 9.02
N LEU A 333 8.21 4.25 9.61
CA LEU A 333 7.05 5.16 9.62
C LEU A 333 7.35 6.44 10.42
N GLU A 334 7.99 6.33 11.58
CA GLU A 334 8.40 7.48 12.41
C GLU A 334 9.38 8.39 11.65
N LYS A 335 10.37 7.80 10.96
CA LYS A 335 11.30 8.56 10.09
C LYS A 335 10.56 9.24 8.95
N ALA A 336 9.66 8.54 8.26
CA ALA A 336 8.83 9.12 7.22
C ALA A 336 7.99 10.27 7.78
N GLY A 337 7.36 10.08 8.94
CA GLY A 337 6.58 11.10 9.63
C GLY A 337 7.40 12.34 9.98
N LEU A 338 8.63 12.19 10.44
CA LEU A 338 9.52 13.33 10.73
C LEU A 338 9.87 14.11 9.45
N VAL A 339 10.23 13.40 8.36
CA VAL A 339 10.51 14.03 7.07
C VAL A 339 9.31 14.83 6.58
N ILE A 340 8.12 14.22 6.63
CA ILE A 340 6.86 14.85 6.23
C ILE A 340 6.60 16.12 7.05
N PHE A 341 6.80 16.05 8.37
CA PHE A 341 6.58 17.21 9.25
C PHE A 341 7.52 18.36 8.90
N ILE A 342 8.82 18.12 8.85
CA ILE A 342 9.80 19.19 8.57
C ILE A 342 9.50 19.81 7.21
N TYR A 343 9.23 18.97 6.22
CA TYR A 343 8.99 19.43 4.86
C TYR A 343 7.72 20.28 4.76
N SER A 344 6.58 19.77 5.26
CA SER A 344 5.30 20.48 5.20
C SER A 344 5.29 21.73 6.09
N PHE A 345 5.92 21.68 7.26
CA PHE A 345 6.11 22.84 8.13
C PHE A 345 6.85 23.97 7.43
N VAL A 346 8.02 23.66 6.86
CA VAL A 346 8.86 24.66 6.16
C VAL A 346 8.17 25.18 4.90
N PHE A 347 7.54 24.29 4.13
CA PHE A 347 6.90 24.69 2.89
C PHE A 347 5.58 25.45 3.15
N THR A 348 4.63 24.87 3.87
CA THR A 348 3.29 25.48 4.04
C THR A 348 3.33 26.71 4.93
N ALA A 349 3.92 26.62 6.13
CA ALA A 349 4.02 27.76 7.03
C ALA A 349 4.97 28.84 6.50
N GLY A 350 6.15 28.45 6.00
CA GLY A 350 7.14 29.37 5.44
C GLY A 350 6.59 30.17 4.27
N VAL A 351 5.92 29.52 3.32
CA VAL A 351 5.30 30.20 2.16
C VAL A 351 4.25 31.20 2.63
N SER A 352 3.39 30.81 3.58
CA SER A 352 2.35 31.71 4.09
C SER A 352 2.93 32.95 4.74
N PHE A 353 3.99 32.82 5.57
CA PHE A 353 4.69 33.96 6.15
C PHE A 353 5.34 34.84 5.08
N PHE A 354 6.14 34.27 4.18
CA PHE A 354 6.82 35.05 3.16
C PHE A 354 5.85 35.71 2.17
N ALA A 355 4.75 35.05 1.82
CA ALA A 355 3.72 35.64 0.98
C ALA A 355 3.11 36.88 1.66
N SER A 356 2.79 36.78 2.97
CA SER A 356 2.25 37.91 3.73
C SER A 356 3.26 39.06 3.89
N MET A 357 4.57 38.77 3.96
CA MET A 357 5.63 39.77 4.13
C MET A 357 6.06 40.43 2.81
N ILE A 358 6.03 39.71 1.69
CA ILE A 358 6.70 40.10 0.44
C ILE A 358 5.70 40.64 -0.60
N ILE A 359 4.50 40.05 -0.70
CA ILE A 359 3.51 40.46 -1.71
C ILE A 359 2.84 41.76 -1.25
N PRO A 360 2.93 42.85 -2.08
CA PRO A 360 2.25 44.10 -1.76
C PRO A 360 0.73 43.94 -1.65
N ASP A 361 0.12 44.62 -0.68
CA ASP A 361 -1.33 44.54 -0.44
C ASP A 361 -2.19 44.91 -1.64
N ALA A 362 -1.73 45.88 -2.46
CA ALA A 362 -2.46 46.37 -3.64
C ALA A 362 -2.71 45.31 -4.72
N ILE A 363 -1.81 44.29 -4.78
CA ILE A 363 -1.90 43.24 -5.80
C ILE A 363 -2.18 41.87 -5.22
N ARG A 364 -2.18 41.73 -3.88
CA ARG A 364 -2.29 40.43 -3.21
C ARG A 364 -3.57 39.68 -3.55
N SER A 365 -4.71 40.37 -3.63
CA SER A 365 -6.00 39.79 -3.96
C SER A 365 -6.03 39.12 -5.35
N GLN A 366 -5.17 39.57 -6.28
CA GLN A 366 -5.07 39.00 -7.64
C GLN A 366 -4.41 37.60 -7.62
N TYR A 367 -3.65 37.29 -6.55
CA TYR A 367 -2.89 36.05 -6.40
C TYR A 367 -3.50 35.06 -5.38
N PHE A 368 -4.71 35.29 -4.89
CA PHE A 368 -5.33 34.35 -3.95
C PHE A 368 -5.56 32.96 -4.56
N GLY A 369 -5.75 32.83 -5.89
CA GLY A 369 -5.83 31.54 -6.56
C GLY A 369 -4.48 30.87 -6.83
N ASN A 370 -3.37 31.65 -6.76
CA ASN A 370 -2.01 31.19 -7.12
C ASN A 370 -0.93 31.91 -6.29
N LEU A 371 -1.05 31.86 -4.98
CA LEU A 371 -0.25 32.64 -4.01
C LEU A 371 1.27 32.50 -4.21
N ILE A 372 1.77 31.28 -4.49
CA ILE A 372 3.20 31.03 -4.69
C ILE A 372 3.70 31.68 -6.00
N SER A 373 2.86 31.75 -7.04
CA SER A 373 3.16 32.54 -8.24
C SER A 373 3.31 34.03 -7.93
N GLY A 374 2.38 34.60 -7.16
CA GLY A 374 2.44 35.97 -6.70
C GLY A 374 3.69 36.25 -5.86
N LEU A 375 4.07 35.32 -5.00
CA LEU A 375 5.28 35.38 -4.22
C LEU A 375 6.54 35.41 -5.11
N SER A 376 6.64 34.53 -6.09
CA SER A 376 7.77 34.47 -7.02
C SER A 376 7.89 35.73 -7.88
N MET A 377 6.79 36.31 -8.28
CA MET A 377 6.76 37.55 -9.04
C MET A 377 7.07 38.79 -8.20
N SER A 378 7.00 38.70 -6.88
CA SER A 378 7.31 39.78 -5.94
C SER A 378 8.77 39.74 -5.45
N PHE A 379 9.61 38.82 -5.92
CA PHE A 379 11.02 38.72 -5.54
C PHE A 379 11.89 39.89 -6.05
N VAL A 380 13.01 40.09 -5.39
CA VAL A 380 14.06 41.03 -5.86
C VAL A 380 14.75 40.41 -7.07
N GLY A 381 15.02 41.26 -8.13
CA GLY A 381 15.74 40.83 -9.31
C GLY A 381 15.04 41.17 -10.63
N PRO A 382 15.66 40.84 -11.77
CA PRO A 382 15.14 41.15 -13.08
C PRO A 382 13.83 40.36 -13.35
N TYR A 383 12.93 41.01 -14.09
CA TYR A 383 11.59 40.42 -14.38
C TYR A 383 11.69 39.05 -15.05
N SER A 384 12.59 38.87 -16.02
CA SER A 384 12.76 37.63 -16.77
C SER A 384 13.14 36.45 -15.85
N LEU A 385 13.98 36.71 -14.85
CA LEU A 385 14.37 35.67 -13.89
C LEU A 385 13.19 35.29 -12.98
N ARG A 386 12.38 36.27 -12.54
CA ARG A 386 11.17 36.03 -11.74
C ARG A 386 10.12 35.25 -12.52
N LEU A 387 9.91 35.62 -13.79
CA LEU A 387 8.98 34.91 -14.68
C LEU A 387 9.44 33.49 -14.96
N GLY A 388 10.75 33.27 -15.18
CA GLY A 388 11.31 31.93 -15.35
C GLY A 388 11.14 31.07 -14.09
N PHE A 389 11.33 31.65 -12.90
CA PHE A 389 11.10 30.92 -11.66
C PHE A 389 9.60 30.67 -11.40
N GLN A 390 8.72 31.63 -11.74
CA GLN A 390 7.27 31.41 -11.70
C GLN A 390 6.84 30.24 -12.60
N ALA A 391 7.40 30.15 -13.82
CA ALA A 391 7.14 29.00 -14.70
C ALA A 391 7.56 27.69 -14.05
N PHE A 392 8.71 27.67 -13.38
CA PHE A 392 9.18 26.50 -12.63
C PHE A 392 8.25 26.16 -11.46
N VAL A 393 7.81 27.15 -10.67
CA VAL A 393 6.84 26.99 -9.59
C VAL A 393 5.51 26.42 -10.11
N VAL A 394 5.01 26.95 -11.25
CA VAL A 394 3.75 26.47 -11.85
C VAL A 394 3.89 25.03 -12.33
N LEU A 395 5.00 24.69 -12.99
CA LEU A 395 5.26 23.32 -13.44
C LEU A 395 5.26 22.33 -12.25
N VAL A 396 6.05 22.65 -11.21
CA VAL A 396 6.13 21.80 -10.02
C VAL A 396 4.78 21.72 -9.30
N GLY A 397 4.08 22.86 -9.19
CA GLY A 397 2.75 22.92 -8.59
C GLY A 397 1.74 22.04 -9.33
N VAL A 398 1.70 22.13 -10.66
CA VAL A 398 0.80 21.28 -11.49
C VAL A 398 1.13 19.81 -11.31
N LEU A 399 2.42 19.42 -11.30
CA LEU A 399 2.80 18.02 -11.11
C LEU A 399 2.40 17.50 -9.72
N MET A 400 2.62 18.29 -8.68
CA MET A 400 2.31 17.91 -7.30
C MET A 400 0.79 17.84 -7.07
N LEU A 401 0.05 18.86 -7.50
CA LEU A 401 -1.40 18.91 -7.39
C LEU A 401 -2.09 17.84 -8.23
N ALA A 402 -1.58 17.53 -9.42
CA ALA A 402 -2.04 16.40 -10.22
C ALA A 402 -1.76 15.06 -9.52
N GLY A 403 -0.59 14.93 -8.86
CA GLY A 403 -0.30 13.79 -7.99
C GLY A 403 -1.32 13.63 -6.87
N ALA A 404 -1.74 14.73 -6.23
CA ALA A 404 -2.77 14.71 -5.18
C ALA A 404 -4.14 14.26 -5.72
N VAL A 405 -4.52 14.62 -6.96
CA VAL A 405 -5.73 14.07 -7.62
C VAL A 405 -5.65 12.55 -7.72
N ASN A 406 -4.51 12.02 -8.15
CA ASN A 406 -4.32 10.57 -8.23
C ASN A 406 -4.38 9.92 -6.85
N THR A 407 -3.69 10.48 -5.85
CA THR A 407 -3.69 9.95 -4.48
C THR A 407 -5.12 9.94 -3.88
N ALA A 408 -5.94 10.96 -4.17
CA ALA A 408 -7.34 10.99 -3.77
C ALA A 408 -8.18 9.85 -4.38
N ILE A 409 -7.97 9.56 -5.68
CA ILE A 409 -8.66 8.44 -6.37
C ILE A 409 -8.22 7.10 -5.78
N VAL A 410 -6.92 6.87 -5.62
CA VAL A 410 -6.36 5.62 -5.08
C VAL A 410 -6.76 5.44 -3.62
N GLY A 411 -6.66 6.49 -2.80
CA GLY A 411 -7.05 6.49 -1.39
C GLY A 411 -8.52 6.17 -1.19
N SER A 412 -9.40 6.83 -1.93
CA SER A 412 -10.85 6.54 -1.91
C SER A 412 -11.15 5.08 -2.28
N ASN A 413 -10.52 4.60 -3.35
CA ASN A 413 -10.68 3.22 -3.81
C ASN A 413 -10.20 2.22 -2.74
N GLY A 414 -9.08 2.51 -2.07
CA GLY A 414 -8.56 1.70 -0.96
C GLY A 414 -9.51 1.64 0.23
N VAL A 415 -10.11 2.76 0.61
CA VAL A 415 -11.10 2.84 1.69
C VAL A 415 -12.38 2.08 1.33
N LEU A 416 -12.93 2.27 0.13
CA LEU A 416 -14.14 1.56 -0.32
C LEU A 416 -13.91 0.06 -0.47
N ASN A 417 -12.75 -0.37 -0.96
CA ASN A 417 -12.38 -1.78 -0.98
C ASN A 417 -12.41 -2.38 0.43
N ARG A 418 -11.87 -1.66 1.42
CA ARG A 418 -11.88 -2.10 2.81
C ARG A 418 -13.28 -2.24 3.39
N VAL A 419 -14.13 -1.26 3.15
CA VAL A 419 -15.56 -1.29 3.54
C VAL A 419 -16.28 -2.46 2.87
N SER A 420 -15.92 -2.76 1.63
CA SER A 420 -16.49 -3.88 0.87
C SER A 420 -15.98 -5.25 1.35
N GLU A 421 -14.69 -5.36 1.76
CA GLU A 421 -14.12 -6.57 2.39
C GLU A 421 -14.90 -6.95 3.65
N ASP A 422 -15.34 -5.96 4.43
CA ASP A 422 -16.16 -6.15 5.63
C ASP A 422 -17.64 -6.48 5.34
N GLY A 423 -18.02 -6.66 4.07
CA GLY A 423 -19.37 -7.03 3.65
C GLY A 423 -20.40 -5.90 3.69
N ILE A 424 -19.98 -4.67 3.92
CA ILE A 424 -20.88 -3.50 3.95
C ILE A 424 -21.35 -3.14 2.53
N LEU A 425 -20.47 -3.28 1.53
CA LEU A 425 -20.84 -3.08 0.14
C LEU A 425 -21.09 -4.41 -0.57
N PRO A 426 -22.06 -4.48 -1.51
CA PRO A 426 -22.36 -5.69 -2.27
C PRO A 426 -21.15 -6.19 -3.05
N HIS A 427 -21.06 -7.52 -3.23
CA HIS A 427 -20.02 -8.15 -4.07
C HIS A 427 -19.96 -7.58 -5.49
N TRP A 428 -21.05 -7.00 -5.98
CA TRP A 428 -21.10 -6.33 -7.27
C TRP A 428 -20.02 -5.24 -7.42
N PHE A 429 -19.74 -4.46 -6.38
CA PHE A 429 -18.69 -3.42 -6.39
C PHE A 429 -17.28 -4.00 -6.47
N ARG A 430 -17.07 -5.21 -5.94
CA ARG A 430 -15.76 -5.90 -5.91
C ARG A 430 -15.45 -6.66 -7.20
N HIS A 431 -16.41 -6.82 -8.11
CA HIS A 431 -16.17 -7.53 -9.38
C HIS A 431 -15.04 -6.85 -10.15
N PRO A 432 -13.93 -7.56 -10.41
CA PRO A 432 -12.81 -7.00 -11.13
C PRO A 432 -13.17 -6.68 -12.58
N HIS A 433 -12.47 -5.73 -13.14
CA HIS A 433 -12.59 -5.42 -14.57
C HIS A 433 -12.14 -6.63 -15.41
N PRO A 434 -12.92 -7.09 -16.41
CA PRO A 434 -12.64 -8.34 -17.13
C PRO A 434 -11.26 -8.39 -17.79
N ARG A 435 -10.70 -7.23 -18.20
CA ARG A 435 -9.40 -7.13 -18.87
C ARG A 435 -8.27 -6.73 -17.94
N PHE A 436 -8.52 -5.85 -16.94
CA PHE A 436 -7.47 -5.22 -16.15
C PHE A 436 -7.43 -5.70 -14.69
N GLY A 437 -8.43 -6.43 -14.22
CA GLY A 437 -8.49 -6.96 -12.86
C GLY A 437 -8.69 -5.90 -11.75
N THR A 438 -8.96 -4.64 -12.10
CA THR A 438 -9.13 -3.52 -11.18
C THR A 438 -10.56 -3.38 -10.67
N SER A 439 -10.75 -2.73 -9.51
CA SER A 439 -12.07 -2.41 -8.94
C SER A 439 -12.75 -1.22 -9.65
N TYR A 440 -12.93 -1.32 -10.96
CA TYR A 440 -13.37 -0.22 -11.82
C TYR A 440 -14.71 0.42 -11.43
N ARG A 441 -15.61 -0.33 -10.79
CA ARG A 441 -16.92 0.21 -10.37
C ARG A 441 -16.81 1.19 -9.21
N MET A 442 -15.89 0.91 -8.27
CA MET A 442 -15.56 1.84 -7.18
C MET A 442 -14.84 3.07 -7.73
N LEU A 443 -13.89 2.88 -8.66
CA LEU A 443 -13.20 3.96 -9.34
C LEU A 443 -14.19 4.87 -10.09
N ASN A 444 -15.13 4.29 -10.83
CA ASN A 444 -16.17 5.06 -11.54
C ASN A 444 -17.06 5.87 -10.59
N LEU A 445 -17.44 5.30 -9.44
CA LEU A 445 -18.22 6.01 -8.42
C LEU A 445 -17.45 7.21 -7.87
N VAL A 446 -16.22 6.99 -7.44
CA VAL A 446 -15.37 8.05 -6.86
C VAL A 446 -15.13 9.18 -7.87
N VAL A 447 -14.68 8.83 -9.06
CA VAL A 447 -14.38 9.83 -10.10
C VAL A 447 -15.65 10.54 -10.57
N GLY A 448 -16.77 9.84 -10.69
CA GLY A 448 -18.06 10.47 -10.99
C GLY A 448 -18.45 11.52 -9.96
N LEU A 449 -18.25 11.25 -8.67
CA LEU A 449 -18.50 12.22 -7.59
C LEU A 449 -17.49 13.38 -7.61
N GLN A 450 -16.21 13.13 -7.91
CA GLN A 450 -15.21 14.19 -8.06
C GLN A 450 -15.54 15.12 -9.23
N LEU A 451 -15.91 14.56 -10.38
CA LEU A 451 -16.32 15.34 -11.55
C LEU A 451 -17.58 16.19 -11.26
N LEU A 452 -18.57 15.59 -10.59
CA LEU A 452 -19.76 16.32 -10.14
C LEU A 452 -19.38 17.48 -9.23
N THR A 453 -18.46 17.29 -8.31
CA THR A 453 -17.98 18.32 -7.38
C THR A 453 -17.28 19.48 -8.13
N ILE A 454 -16.44 19.18 -9.14
CA ILE A 454 -15.79 20.20 -9.97
C ILE A 454 -16.85 21.03 -10.72
N ILE A 455 -17.88 20.39 -11.27
CA ILE A 455 -18.95 21.06 -12.00
C ILE A 455 -19.78 21.93 -11.06
N LEU A 456 -20.17 21.42 -9.90
CA LEU A 456 -20.98 22.16 -8.93
C LEU A 456 -20.24 23.38 -8.33
N SER A 457 -18.93 23.24 -8.08
CA SER A 457 -18.09 24.34 -7.59
C SER A 457 -17.78 25.39 -8.66
N ARG A 458 -18.00 25.09 -9.94
CA ARG A 458 -17.65 25.95 -11.08
C ARG A 458 -16.17 26.38 -11.09
N GLY A 459 -15.29 25.57 -10.49
CA GLY A 459 -13.86 25.88 -10.36
C GLY A 459 -13.53 26.96 -9.31
N ASP A 460 -14.42 27.20 -8.35
CA ASP A 460 -14.17 28.09 -7.23
C ASP A 460 -13.41 27.32 -6.14
N ILE A 461 -12.15 27.70 -5.92
CA ILE A 461 -11.25 27.05 -4.95
C ILE A 461 -11.68 27.32 -3.50
N PHE A 462 -12.31 28.47 -3.24
CA PHE A 462 -12.72 28.82 -1.86
C PHE A 462 -13.92 27.98 -1.43
N VAL A 463 -14.88 27.79 -2.32
CA VAL A 463 -16.04 26.91 -2.09
C VAL A 463 -15.56 25.47 -1.83
N LEU A 464 -14.60 24.99 -2.62
CA LEU A 464 -14.00 23.67 -2.45
C LEU A 464 -13.23 23.57 -1.13
N GLY A 465 -12.43 24.59 -0.78
CA GLY A 465 -11.66 24.61 0.45
C GLY A 465 -12.54 24.71 1.71
N GLU A 466 -13.62 25.48 1.67
CA GLU A 466 -14.58 25.48 2.76
C GLU A 466 -15.22 24.11 2.94
N ALA A 467 -15.72 23.50 1.86
CA ALA A 467 -16.36 22.18 1.93
C ALA A 467 -15.41 21.10 2.45
N TYR A 468 -14.16 21.14 2.01
CA TYR A 468 -13.13 20.16 2.33
C TYR A 468 -12.83 20.05 3.84
N ALA A 469 -12.80 21.17 4.55
CA ALA A 469 -12.49 21.19 5.99
C ALA A 469 -13.43 20.34 6.86
N PHE A 470 -14.66 20.07 6.41
CA PHE A 470 -15.61 19.24 7.15
C PHE A 470 -15.13 17.78 7.22
N GLY A 471 -14.80 17.16 6.08
CA GLY A 471 -14.38 15.76 6.01
C GLY A 471 -13.12 15.49 6.82
N VAL A 472 -12.10 16.32 6.61
CA VAL A 472 -10.81 16.24 7.31
C VAL A 472 -11.00 16.23 8.83
N MET A 473 -11.72 17.23 9.34
CA MET A 473 -11.83 17.41 10.79
C MET A 473 -12.61 16.31 11.50
N TRP A 474 -13.73 15.89 10.92
CA TRP A 474 -14.51 14.80 11.51
C TRP A 474 -13.79 13.45 11.44
N SER A 475 -13.06 13.19 10.36
CA SER A 475 -12.21 12.00 10.23
C SER A 475 -11.15 11.95 11.33
N PHE A 476 -10.43 13.07 11.54
CA PHE A 476 -9.38 13.17 12.58
C PHE A 476 -9.95 13.06 13.99
N SER A 477 -11.06 13.73 14.27
CA SER A 477 -11.73 13.69 15.57
C SER A 477 -12.19 12.29 15.94
N MET A 478 -12.83 11.57 15.00
CA MET A 478 -13.27 10.20 15.21
C MET A 478 -12.08 9.25 15.39
N LYS A 479 -10.99 9.47 14.67
CA LYS A 479 -9.75 8.70 14.84
C LYS A 479 -9.16 8.92 16.23
N GLY A 480 -9.06 10.18 16.68
CA GLY A 480 -8.56 10.54 18.01
C GLY A 480 -9.35 9.88 19.13
N LEU A 481 -10.69 9.98 19.04
CA LEU A 481 -11.59 9.33 19.98
C LEU A 481 -11.42 7.82 19.98
N ALA A 482 -11.31 7.20 18.80
CA ALA A 482 -11.14 5.76 18.67
C ALA A 482 -9.82 5.27 19.30
N VAL A 483 -8.69 5.96 19.05
CA VAL A 483 -7.40 5.61 19.67
C VAL A 483 -7.46 5.78 21.19
N LEU A 484 -8.13 6.84 21.68
CA LEU A 484 -8.36 7.08 23.10
C LEU A 484 -9.18 5.95 23.75
N VAL A 485 -10.29 5.54 23.12
CA VAL A 485 -11.12 4.41 23.60
C VAL A 485 -10.32 3.10 23.63
N LEU A 486 -9.50 2.86 22.61
CA LEU A 486 -8.65 1.66 22.55
C LEU A 486 -7.57 1.65 23.63
N ARG A 487 -7.14 2.80 24.17
CA ARG A 487 -6.21 2.84 25.33
C ARG A 487 -6.79 2.12 26.53
N TYR A 488 -8.11 2.27 26.74
CA TYR A 488 -8.81 1.67 27.87
C TYR A 488 -9.34 0.25 27.57
N LYS A 489 -9.77 -0.01 26.32
CA LYS A 489 -10.27 -1.34 25.93
C LYS A 489 -9.15 -2.37 25.74
N GLN A 490 -7.97 -1.94 25.30
CA GLN A 490 -6.82 -2.80 25.01
C GLN A 490 -5.56 -2.22 25.65
N PRO A 491 -5.40 -2.38 26.99
CA PRO A 491 -4.31 -1.77 27.77
C PRO A 491 -2.93 -2.43 27.55
N GLY A 492 -2.80 -3.38 26.63
CA GLY A 492 -1.57 -4.08 26.31
C GLY A 492 -0.37 -3.18 25.99
N LYS A 493 0.85 -3.75 26.00
CA LYS A 493 2.06 -3.03 25.54
C LYS A 493 1.90 -2.62 24.09
N ARG A 494 2.21 -1.36 23.80
CA ARG A 494 2.23 -0.78 22.46
C ARG A 494 3.65 -0.36 22.13
N ASP A 495 4.06 -0.58 20.90
CA ASP A 495 5.40 -0.22 20.44
C ASP A 495 5.60 1.30 20.34
N PHE A 496 4.51 2.04 20.16
CA PHE A 496 4.50 3.51 20.18
C PHE A 496 3.27 4.03 20.93
N ARG A 497 3.45 5.11 21.71
CA ARG A 497 2.39 5.83 22.43
C ARG A 497 2.56 7.33 22.25
N VAL A 498 1.45 8.03 22.05
CA VAL A 498 1.46 9.51 22.07
C VAL A 498 2.06 9.98 23.39
N PRO A 499 2.99 10.93 23.38
CA PRO A 499 3.62 11.47 24.60
C PRO A 499 2.64 12.07 25.62
N LEU A 500 3.15 12.45 26.80
CA LEU A 500 2.41 13.02 27.91
C LEU A 500 1.37 12.05 28.49
N ASN A 501 1.86 10.89 28.94
CA ASN A 501 1.08 9.92 29.70
C ASN A 501 1.42 10.00 31.17
N PHE A 502 0.42 10.05 32.05
CA PHE A 502 0.58 10.04 33.51
C PHE A 502 -0.03 8.77 34.07
N SER A 503 0.68 8.10 34.96
CA SER A 503 0.19 6.90 35.64
C SER A 503 -0.29 7.25 37.04
N VAL A 504 -1.56 6.97 37.33
CA VAL A 504 -2.14 7.10 38.65
C VAL A 504 -2.56 5.71 39.12
N GLY A 505 -1.74 5.12 39.97
CA GLY A 505 -1.90 3.71 40.37
C GLY A 505 -1.73 2.80 39.15
N ASN A 506 -2.71 1.93 38.91
CA ASN A 506 -2.71 1.00 37.76
C ASN A 506 -3.36 1.57 36.49
N VAL A 507 -3.83 2.82 36.51
CA VAL A 507 -4.51 3.46 35.37
C VAL A 507 -3.58 4.47 34.73
N GLU A 508 -3.34 4.31 33.43
CA GLU A 508 -2.62 5.27 32.60
C GLU A 508 -3.60 6.32 32.08
N ILE A 509 -3.33 7.61 32.34
CA ILE A 509 -4.12 8.74 31.84
C ILE A 509 -3.36 9.33 30.64
N PRO A 510 -3.86 9.14 29.41
CA PRO A 510 -3.21 9.64 28.19
C PRO A 510 -3.55 11.11 27.96
N VAL A 511 -2.96 12.01 28.72
CA VAL A 511 -3.29 13.45 28.68
C VAL A 511 -2.97 14.05 27.32
N GLY A 512 -1.81 13.69 26.70
CA GLY A 512 -1.44 14.19 25.38
C GLY A 512 -2.44 13.79 24.30
N LEU A 513 -2.84 12.52 24.26
CA LEU A 513 -3.87 12.03 23.33
C LEU A 513 -5.23 12.63 23.61
N GLY A 514 -5.59 12.82 24.87
CA GLY A 514 -6.82 13.50 25.29
C GLY A 514 -6.88 14.95 24.81
N LEU A 515 -5.78 15.69 24.99
CA LEU A 515 -5.67 17.08 24.54
C LEU A 515 -5.81 17.20 23.02
N ILE A 516 -5.11 16.34 22.26
CA ILE A 516 -5.24 16.28 20.78
C ILE A 516 -6.71 16.05 20.40
N THR A 517 -7.34 15.05 21.02
CA THR A 517 -8.73 14.67 20.70
C THR A 517 -9.71 15.81 21.01
N VAL A 518 -9.59 16.44 22.18
CA VAL A 518 -10.44 17.58 22.57
C VAL A 518 -10.25 18.76 21.62
N THR A 519 -9.00 19.09 21.25
CA THR A 519 -8.71 20.18 20.31
C THR A 519 -9.32 19.88 18.92
N LEU A 520 -9.19 18.66 18.42
CA LEU A 520 -9.81 18.24 17.14
C LEU A 520 -11.33 18.37 17.18
N PHE A 521 -11.99 17.94 18.26
CA PHE A 521 -13.44 18.10 18.42
C PHE A 521 -13.84 19.57 18.54
N ALA A 522 -13.10 20.37 19.28
CA ALA A 522 -13.37 21.80 19.40
C ALA A 522 -13.30 22.51 18.02
N LEU A 523 -12.30 22.20 17.23
CA LEU A 523 -12.17 22.71 15.85
C LEU A 523 -13.27 22.17 14.92
N SER A 524 -13.64 20.89 15.05
CA SER A 524 -14.75 20.30 14.26
C SER A 524 -16.08 20.99 14.57
N ILE A 525 -16.37 21.21 15.84
CA ILE A 525 -17.58 21.89 16.27
C ILE A 525 -17.57 23.37 15.81
N MET A 526 -16.43 24.05 15.93
CA MET A 526 -16.30 25.42 15.45
C MET A 526 -16.56 25.51 13.94
N ASN A 527 -16.00 24.59 13.16
CA ASN A 527 -16.21 24.51 11.70
C ASN A 527 -17.67 24.25 11.33
N LEU A 528 -18.44 23.50 12.15
CA LEU A 528 -19.89 23.36 11.93
C LEU A 528 -20.62 24.69 11.91
N PHE A 529 -20.24 25.61 12.77
CA PHE A 529 -20.92 26.92 12.89
C PHE A 529 -20.37 27.96 11.93
N THR A 530 -19.11 27.89 11.57
CA THR A 530 -18.42 28.92 10.76
C THR A 530 -18.43 28.61 9.25
N LYS A 531 -18.51 27.34 8.86
CA LYS A 531 -18.47 26.92 7.44
C LYS A 531 -19.81 26.36 6.98
N GLN A 532 -20.73 27.27 6.61
CA GLN A 532 -22.11 26.88 6.23
C GLN A 532 -22.16 25.89 5.07
N VAL A 533 -21.44 26.18 3.97
CA VAL A 533 -21.43 25.33 2.76
C VAL A 533 -20.88 23.95 3.10
N ALA A 534 -19.76 23.89 3.84
CA ALA A 534 -19.15 22.66 4.29
C ALA A 534 -20.08 21.81 5.15
N THR A 535 -20.77 22.47 6.09
CA THR A 535 -21.66 21.76 7.02
C THR A 535 -22.87 21.19 6.29
N ILE A 536 -23.54 21.98 5.45
CA ILE A 536 -24.72 21.51 4.72
C ILE A 536 -24.32 20.38 3.76
N ALA A 537 -23.28 20.57 2.93
CA ALA A 537 -22.84 19.57 1.97
C ALA A 537 -22.27 18.31 2.65
N GLY A 538 -21.42 18.50 3.68
CA GLY A 538 -20.77 17.40 4.39
C GLY A 538 -21.75 16.55 5.20
N VAL A 539 -22.69 17.19 5.91
CA VAL A 539 -23.75 16.47 6.66
C VAL A 539 -24.67 15.72 5.70
N ALA A 540 -25.14 16.37 4.63
CA ALA A 540 -25.98 15.72 3.62
C ALA A 540 -25.27 14.52 2.98
N PHE A 541 -24.02 14.70 2.55
CA PHE A 541 -23.21 13.63 1.98
C PHE A 541 -23.00 12.48 2.98
N THR A 542 -22.64 12.79 4.23
CA THR A 542 -22.39 11.79 5.27
C THR A 542 -23.66 10.98 5.55
N ILE A 543 -24.82 11.61 5.62
CA ILE A 543 -26.09 10.93 5.83
C ILE A 543 -26.44 10.03 4.64
N ILE A 544 -26.25 10.52 3.40
CA ILE A 544 -26.52 9.74 2.19
C ILE A 544 -25.61 8.50 2.15
N PHE A 545 -24.30 8.67 2.32
CA PHE A 545 -23.35 7.55 2.30
C PHE A 545 -23.58 6.57 3.45
N PHE A 546 -23.82 7.05 4.64
CA PHE A 546 -24.19 6.21 5.79
C PHE A 546 -25.43 5.39 5.52
N THR A 547 -26.47 6.00 4.95
CA THR A 547 -27.72 5.32 4.60
C THR A 547 -27.49 4.25 3.52
N VAL A 548 -26.66 4.57 2.50
CA VAL A 548 -26.26 3.62 1.45
C VAL A 548 -25.53 2.43 2.08
N PHE A 549 -24.59 2.66 3.00
CA PHE A 549 -23.88 1.58 3.68
C PHE A 549 -24.80 0.71 4.54
N GLU A 550 -25.75 1.31 5.28
CA GLU A 550 -26.71 0.56 6.09
C GLU A 550 -27.66 -0.30 5.25
N ILE A 551 -28.19 0.25 4.17
CA ILE A 551 -29.07 -0.50 3.24
C ILE A 551 -28.28 -1.62 2.57
N SER A 552 -27.08 -1.31 2.10
CA SER A 552 -26.21 -2.25 1.42
C SER A 552 -25.81 -3.44 2.30
N GLU A 553 -25.43 -3.18 3.55
CA GLU A 553 -25.10 -4.23 4.52
C GLU A 553 -26.31 -5.13 4.79
N LYS A 554 -27.50 -4.55 4.98
CA LYS A 554 -28.73 -5.34 5.18
C LYS A 554 -29.07 -6.23 3.97
N ILE A 555 -28.82 -5.74 2.75
CA ILE A 555 -29.02 -6.53 1.53
C ILE A 555 -28.00 -7.67 1.46
N THR A 556 -26.73 -7.39 1.75
CA THR A 556 -25.67 -8.40 1.73
C THR A 556 -25.92 -9.50 2.75
N LEU A 557 -26.35 -9.15 3.97
CA LEU A 557 -26.71 -10.11 5.02
C LEU A 557 -27.90 -11.00 4.64
N LYS A 558 -28.93 -10.44 3.98
CA LYS A 558 -30.08 -11.22 3.51
C LYS A 558 -29.74 -12.26 2.43
N HIS A 559 -28.71 -12.01 1.64
CA HIS A 559 -28.26 -12.93 0.59
C HIS A 559 -27.22 -13.94 1.08
N GLY A 560 -27.06 -14.14 2.38
CA GLY A 560 -26.20 -15.17 2.99
C GLY A 560 -24.70 -14.91 2.87
N GLY A 561 -24.32 -13.66 2.63
CA GLY A 561 -22.92 -13.26 2.62
C GLY A 561 -22.29 -13.43 4.00
N LYS A 562 -21.43 -14.45 4.17
CA LYS A 562 -20.52 -14.49 5.33
C LYS A 562 -19.51 -13.36 5.22
N HIS A 563 -19.31 -12.61 6.31
CA HIS A 563 -18.23 -11.65 6.41
C HIS A 563 -16.87 -12.39 6.44
N THR A 564 -16.33 -12.68 5.27
CA THR A 564 -14.99 -13.25 5.16
C THR A 564 -14.10 -12.15 4.59
N GLU A 565 -13.18 -11.67 5.41
CA GLU A 565 -12.14 -10.72 4.98
C GLU A 565 -11.16 -11.46 4.06
N LEU A 566 -11.48 -11.56 2.76
CA LEU A 566 -10.63 -12.22 1.77
C LEU A 566 -9.98 -11.18 0.86
N ASP A 567 -8.65 -11.22 0.78
CA ASP A 567 -7.91 -10.45 -0.21
C ASP A 567 -8.14 -11.01 -1.62
N MET A 568 -8.14 -10.14 -2.62
CA MET A 568 -8.22 -10.54 -4.02
C MET A 568 -6.82 -10.78 -4.58
N PHE A 569 -6.64 -11.89 -5.24
CA PHE A 569 -5.39 -12.28 -5.89
C PHE A 569 -5.58 -12.29 -7.40
N ASN A 570 -4.59 -11.80 -8.12
CA ASN A 570 -4.46 -12.05 -9.55
C ASN A 570 -3.84 -13.43 -9.71
N LEU A 571 -4.51 -14.31 -10.44
CA LEU A 571 -4.10 -15.69 -10.62
C LEU A 571 -3.51 -15.88 -12.03
N GLU A 572 -2.28 -16.31 -12.07
CA GLU A 572 -1.60 -16.72 -13.29
C GLU A 572 -1.38 -18.24 -13.27
N SER A 573 -1.71 -18.93 -14.36
CA SER A 573 -1.46 -20.36 -14.49
C SER A 573 -0.23 -20.58 -15.34
N ASP A 574 0.80 -21.21 -14.76
CA ASP A 574 2.01 -21.61 -15.48
C ASP A 574 2.13 -23.15 -15.53
N GLY A 575 2.88 -23.64 -16.51
CA GLY A 575 3.11 -25.09 -16.67
C GLY A 575 4.06 -25.66 -15.62
N GLU A 576 5.01 -24.85 -15.12
CA GLU A 576 6.02 -25.28 -14.16
C GLU A 576 6.33 -24.18 -13.12
N LEU A 577 6.59 -24.62 -11.90
CA LEU A 577 7.03 -23.75 -10.82
C LEU A 577 8.53 -23.47 -10.97
N THR A 578 8.87 -22.33 -11.57
CA THR A 578 10.28 -21.93 -11.80
C THR A 578 10.59 -20.61 -11.09
N PRO A 579 11.88 -20.32 -10.79
CA PRO A 579 12.27 -19.03 -10.22
C PRO A 579 11.86 -17.85 -11.08
N ALA A 580 11.93 -17.98 -12.40
CA ALA A 580 11.55 -16.93 -13.35
C ALA A 580 10.05 -16.67 -13.35
N ALA A 581 9.21 -17.70 -13.27
CA ALA A 581 7.76 -17.57 -13.23
C ALA A 581 7.27 -16.85 -11.95
N LEU A 582 7.94 -17.07 -10.82
CA LEU A 582 7.65 -16.42 -9.54
C LEU A 582 8.41 -15.10 -9.33
N GLY A 583 9.38 -14.76 -10.17
CA GLY A 583 10.25 -13.59 -9.98
C GLY A 583 11.12 -13.69 -8.72
N VAL A 584 11.58 -14.89 -8.33
CA VAL A 584 12.39 -15.15 -7.13
C VAL A 584 13.82 -15.51 -7.49
N ARG A 585 14.73 -15.22 -6.56
CA ARG A 585 16.14 -15.61 -6.69
C ARG A 585 16.33 -17.08 -6.34
N PRO A 586 17.30 -17.76 -6.97
CA PRO A 586 17.78 -19.05 -6.51
C PRO A 586 18.25 -19.00 -5.05
N GLY A 587 18.13 -20.11 -4.32
CA GLY A 587 18.46 -20.15 -2.90
C GLY A 587 17.37 -19.62 -1.99
N ASN A 588 16.15 -19.45 -2.49
CA ASN A 588 14.97 -19.03 -1.72
C ASN A 588 14.60 -20.02 -0.63
N ALA A 589 13.79 -19.54 0.35
CA ALA A 589 13.18 -20.36 1.38
C ALA A 589 11.76 -20.76 0.96
N LEU A 590 11.53 -22.06 0.79
CA LEU A 590 10.22 -22.63 0.48
C LEU A 590 9.45 -22.93 1.77
N VAL A 591 8.40 -22.18 2.03
CA VAL A 591 7.57 -22.34 3.23
C VAL A 591 6.27 -23.05 2.86
N MET A 592 6.06 -24.23 3.43
CA MET A 592 4.85 -25.00 3.20
C MET A 592 3.76 -24.59 4.17
N ILE A 593 2.62 -24.18 3.65
CA ILE A 593 1.43 -23.88 4.46
C ILE A 593 0.27 -24.79 4.10
N ARG A 594 -0.51 -25.21 5.09
CA ARG A 594 -1.65 -26.09 4.89
C ARG A 594 -2.93 -25.57 5.55
N ASN A 595 -2.81 -24.88 6.67
CA ASN A 595 -3.94 -24.43 7.47
C ASN A 595 -3.77 -22.95 7.82
N SER A 596 -4.81 -22.18 7.62
CA SER A 596 -4.86 -20.75 7.91
C SER A 596 -4.62 -20.40 9.39
N ASN A 597 -4.86 -21.34 10.31
CA ASN A 597 -4.65 -21.17 11.74
C ASN A 597 -3.25 -21.60 12.24
N ALA A 598 -2.43 -22.19 11.38
CA ALA A 598 -1.12 -22.76 11.76
C ALA A 598 -0.02 -22.21 10.85
N LEU A 599 0.24 -20.90 10.92
CA LEU A 599 1.27 -20.21 10.12
C LEU A 599 2.53 -19.89 10.92
N TYR A 600 2.78 -20.61 12.05
CA TYR A 600 3.92 -20.35 12.93
C TYR A 600 5.28 -20.63 12.25
N ASN A 601 5.36 -21.59 11.32
CA ASN A 601 6.53 -21.82 10.48
C ASN A 601 6.81 -20.62 9.54
N LEU A 602 5.79 -20.06 8.91
CA LEU A 602 5.94 -18.85 8.11
C LEU A 602 6.36 -17.67 9.00
N ALA A 603 5.78 -17.55 10.19
CA ALA A 603 6.16 -16.52 11.15
C ALA A 603 7.65 -16.60 11.51
N ALA A 604 8.13 -17.79 11.89
CA ALA A 604 9.52 -18.03 12.28
C ALA A 604 10.50 -17.74 11.11
N VAL A 605 10.17 -18.20 9.91
CA VAL A 605 10.99 -17.91 8.71
C VAL A 605 11.04 -16.41 8.42
N LEU A 606 9.89 -15.73 8.46
CA LEU A 606 9.84 -14.29 8.25
C LEU A 606 10.62 -13.51 9.33
N ASP A 607 10.64 -13.95 10.58
CA ASP A 607 11.39 -13.27 11.64
C ASP A 607 12.90 -13.37 11.41
N ARG A 608 13.39 -14.50 10.89
CA ARG A 608 14.81 -14.78 10.69
C ARG A 608 15.37 -14.24 9.36
N ILE A 609 14.60 -14.34 8.27
CA ILE A 609 15.09 -14.05 6.91
C ILE A 609 15.39 -12.56 6.70
N ASN A 610 16.49 -12.29 5.98
CA ASN A 610 16.81 -10.98 5.44
C ASN A 610 16.32 -10.89 3.97
N PRO A 611 15.32 -10.06 3.66
CA PRO A 611 14.73 -9.96 2.31
C PRO A 611 15.72 -9.52 1.21
N ARG A 612 16.84 -8.89 1.60
CA ARG A 612 17.90 -8.49 0.65
C ARG A 612 18.74 -9.66 0.16
N GLN A 613 18.79 -10.74 0.93
CA GLN A 613 19.64 -11.89 0.66
C GLN A 613 18.86 -13.12 0.15
N GLN A 614 17.64 -13.32 0.67
CA GLN A 614 16.86 -14.52 0.40
C GLN A 614 15.37 -14.20 0.26
N ASP A 615 14.73 -14.74 -0.77
CA ASP A 615 13.30 -14.60 -1.00
C ASP A 615 12.54 -15.72 -0.29
N VAL A 616 11.26 -15.45 0.02
CA VAL A 616 10.35 -16.41 0.67
C VAL A 616 9.26 -16.80 -0.31
N VAL A 617 9.19 -18.09 -0.61
CA VAL A 617 8.12 -18.69 -1.41
C VAL A 617 7.18 -19.45 -0.49
N VAL A 618 5.92 -19.06 -0.46
CA VAL A 618 4.88 -19.71 0.30
C VAL A 618 4.11 -20.64 -0.64
N LEU A 619 4.20 -21.92 -0.42
CA LEU A 619 3.58 -22.94 -1.25
C LEU A 619 2.45 -23.66 -0.50
N HIS A 620 1.28 -23.70 -1.09
CA HIS A 620 0.23 -24.63 -0.74
C HIS A 620 0.20 -25.80 -1.71
N LEU A 621 0.30 -27.02 -1.19
CA LEU A 621 0.30 -28.22 -2.00
C LEU A 621 -1.08 -28.88 -1.94
N ARG A 622 -1.75 -28.99 -3.10
CA ARG A 622 -3.02 -29.69 -3.21
C ARG A 622 -2.78 -31.14 -3.61
N VAL A 623 -2.92 -32.03 -2.63
CA VAL A 623 -2.73 -33.47 -2.88
C VAL A 623 -3.98 -34.04 -3.52
N ILE A 624 -3.85 -34.53 -4.74
CA ILE A 624 -4.92 -35.12 -5.52
C ILE A 624 -4.74 -36.64 -5.44
N GLY A 625 -5.59 -37.29 -4.67
CA GLY A 625 -5.56 -38.74 -4.56
C GLY A 625 -5.78 -39.43 -5.91
N ARG A 626 -5.16 -40.56 -6.14
CA ARG A 626 -5.30 -41.42 -7.36
C ARG A 626 -6.71 -42.01 -7.51
N ALA A 627 -7.76 -41.26 -7.27
CA ALA A 627 -9.12 -41.76 -7.41
C ALA A 627 -9.73 -41.33 -8.75
N GLY A 628 -9.78 -42.27 -9.68
CA GLY A 628 -10.65 -42.23 -10.88
C GLY A 628 -10.01 -41.64 -12.13
N SER A 629 -9.78 -42.52 -13.09
CA SER A 629 -9.41 -42.22 -14.48
C SER A 629 -10.52 -41.42 -15.22
N GLY A 630 -10.66 -40.17 -14.92
CA GLY A 630 -11.34 -39.18 -15.75
C GLY A 630 -10.35 -38.06 -15.99
N GLY A 631 -9.81 -37.96 -17.20
CA GLY A 631 -8.82 -36.98 -17.60
C GLY A 631 -9.40 -35.57 -17.71
N ASN A 632 -10.02 -35.06 -16.65
CA ASN A 632 -10.37 -33.65 -16.58
C ASN A 632 -9.13 -32.86 -16.14
N GLU A 633 -8.65 -32.01 -17.03
CA GLU A 633 -7.66 -30.97 -16.65
C GLU A 633 -8.24 -30.19 -15.48
N LEU A 634 -7.47 -30.09 -14.39
CA LEU A 634 -7.80 -29.24 -13.25
C LEU A 634 -7.86 -27.80 -13.72
N THR A 635 -8.99 -27.16 -13.49
CA THR A 635 -9.16 -25.75 -13.79
C THR A 635 -8.46 -24.88 -12.73
N GLN A 636 -8.21 -23.63 -13.06
CA GLN A 636 -7.65 -22.67 -12.11
C GLN A 636 -8.54 -22.50 -10.87
N GLU A 637 -9.87 -22.58 -11.05
CA GLU A 637 -10.87 -22.52 -9.97
C GLU A 637 -10.79 -23.76 -9.06
N ASP A 638 -10.45 -24.91 -9.60
CA ASP A 638 -10.25 -26.13 -8.82
C ASP A 638 -9.02 -26.07 -7.92
N LEU A 639 -7.96 -25.38 -8.35
CA LEU A 639 -6.72 -25.24 -7.60
C LEU A 639 -6.75 -24.09 -6.60
N PHE A 640 -7.52 -23.05 -6.88
CA PHE A 640 -7.59 -21.84 -6.03
C PHE A 640 -9.04 -21.57 -5.60
N SER A 641 -9.48 -22.30 -4.59
CA SER A 641 -10.80 -22.16 -3.98
C SER A 641 -10.81 -21.10 -2.86
N VAL A 642 -11.97 -20.90 -2.25
CA VAL A 642 -12.14 -19.99 -1.10
C VAL A 642 -11.21 -20.35 0.07
N ASN A 643 -10.87 -21.62 0.25
CA ASN A 643 -9.95 -22.06 1.32
C ASN A 643 -8.52 -21.60 1.06
N GLU A 644 -8.04 -21.72 -0.18
CA GLU A 644 -6.72 -21.23 -0.57
C GLU A 644 -6.65 -19.70 -0.51
N GLN A 645 -7.73 -19.02 -0.90
CA GLN A 645 -7.84 -17.58 -0.78
C GLN A 645 -7.76 -17.12 0.69
N GLU A 646 -8.47 -17.78 1.62
CA GLU A 646 -8.38 -17.49 3.06
C GLU A 646 -6.97 -17.76 3.61
N LEU A 647 -6.37 -18.89 3.22
CA LEU A 647 -5.04 -19.27 3.63
C LEU A 647 -4.00 -18.23 3.21
N PHE A 648 -4.07 -17.79 1.97
CA PHE A 648 -3.15 -16.79 1.42
C PHE A 648 -3.42 -15.38 1.96
N THR A 649 -4.67 -15.02 2.20
CA THR A 649 -5.01 -13.76 2.89
C THR A 649 -4.36 -13.68 4.26
N ARG A 650 -4.38 -14.76 5.04
CA ARG A 650 -3.72 -14.81 6.35
C ARG A 650 -2.20 -14.83 6.25
N ALA A 651 -1.64 -15.54 5.28
CA ALA A 651 -0.19 -15.52 5.01
C ALA A 651 0.28 -14.11 4.60
N LEU A 652 -0.47 -13.43 3.73
CA LEU A 652 -0.23 -12.06 3.33
C LEU A 652 -0.29 -11.08 4.52
N SER A 653 -1.32 -11.20 5.36
CA SER A 653 -1.45 -10.37 6.57
C SER A 653 -0.26 -10.54 7.52
N LEU A 654 0.27 -11.76 7.62
CA LEU A 654 1.46 -12.04 8.43
C LEU A 654 2.73 -11.41 7.85
N ALA A 655 2.90 -11.47 6.52
CA ALA A 655 4.00 -10.84 5.80
C ALA A 655 3.93 -9.30 5.89
N GLU A 656 2.75 -8.73 5.71
CA GLU A 656 2.49 -7.31 5.89
C GLU A 656 2.84 -6.83 7.30
N LYS A 657 2.44 -7.59 8.32
CA LYS A 657 2.77 -7.26 9.72
C LYS A 657 4.28 -7.17 9.95
N ARG A 658 5.06 -7.97 9.22
CA ARG A 658 6.53 -7.98 9.31
C ARG A 658 7.23 -7.07 8.30
N GLY A 659 6.51 -6.56 7.32
CA GLY A 659 7.08 -5.72 6.25
C GLY A 659 8.06 -6.48 5.35
N LYS A 660 7.81 -7.78 5.12
CA LYS A 660 8.66 -8.66 4.31
C LYS A 660 7.85 -9.28 3.17
N SER A 661 8.39 -9.24 1.96
CA SER A 661 7.74 -9.80 0.77
C SER A 661 7.68 -11.32 0.81
N ILE A 662 6.61 -11.87 0.27
CA ILE A 662 6.43 -13.30 0.04
C ILE A 662 5.88 -13.52 -1.37
N HIS A 663 6.19 -14.67 -1.95
CA HIS A 663 5.63 -15.11 -3.22
C HIS A 663 4.70 -16.29 -2.97
N LEU A 664 3.52 -16.30 -3.58
CA LEU A 664 2.45 -17.24 -3.27
C LEU A 664 2.21 -18.17 -4.45
N ALA A 665 2.17 -19.47 -4.22
CA ALA A 665 1.88 -20.46 -5.24
C ALA A 665 1.05 -21.63 -4.70
N VAL A 666 0.18 -22.20 -5.58
CA VAL A 666 -0.52 -23.47 -5.34
C VAL A 666 -0.05 -24.46 -6.40
N ALA A 667 0.41 -25.62 -5.96
CA ALA A 667 0.82 -26.69 -6.85
C ALA A 667 0.02 -27.97 -6.58
N PRO A 668 -0.45 -28.67 -7.62
CA PRO A 668 -1.03 -29.99 -7.47
C PRO A 668 0.07 -31.06 -7.30
N ALA A 669 -0.17 -32.03 -6.48
CA ALA A 669 0.75 -33.17 -6.33
C ALA A 669 -0.01 -34.49 -6.09
N ALA A 670 0.55 -35.59 -6.56
CA ALA A 670 0.03 -36.91 -6.28
C ALA A 670 0.41 -37.39 -4.87
N GLU A 671 1.59 -36.99 -4.39
CA GLU A 671 2.11 -37.32 -3.07
C GLU A 671 2.78 -36.09 -2.41
N LYS A 672 2.65 -35.96 -1.10
CA LYS A 672 3.12 -34.79 -0.32
C LYS A 672 4.62 -34.54 -0.52
N TRP A 673 5.43 -35.55 -0.20
CA TRP A 673 6.89 -35.35 -0.16
C TRP A 673 7.51 -35.21 -1.56
N GLU A 674 7.01 -35.99 -2.52
CA GLU A 674 7.41 -35.84 -3.91
C GLU A 674 7.10 -34.43 -4.45
N GLY A 675 5.89 -33.94 -4.18
CA GLY A 675 5.49 -32.60 -4.62
C GLY A 675 6.32 -31.47 -3.98
N ILE A 676 6.59 -31.55 -2.66
CA ILE A 676 7.42 -30.57 -1.95
C ILE A 676 8.85 -30.53 -2.54
N LEU A 677 9.47 -31.68 -2.69
CA LEU A 677 10.87 -31.78 -3.10
C LEU A 677 11.06 -31.42 -4.59
N ARG A 678 10.12 -31.80 -5.46
CA ARG A 678 10.12 -31.34 -6.85
C ARG A 678 9.94 -29.81 -6.94
N ALA A 679 9.05 -29.24 -6.14
CA ALA A 679 8.89 -27.79 -6.08
C ALA A 679 10.17 -27.11 -5.62
N ALA A 680 10.82 -27.63 -4.57
CA ALA A 680 12.11 -27.11 -4.09
C ALA A 680 13.22 -27.23 -5.13
N GLN A 681 13.29 -28.35 -5.87
CA GLN A 681 14.25 -28.55 -6.97
C GLN A 681 14.02 -27.57 -8.11
N ASN A 682 12.79 -27.42 -8.57
CA ASN A 682 12.42 -26.52 -9.67
C ASN A 682 12.66 -25.05 -9.29
N LEU A 683 12.35 -24.64 -8.04
CA LEU A 683 12.59 -23.30 -7.52
C LEU A 683 14.04 -23.04 -7.12
N GLN A 684 14.92 -24.06 -7.18
CA GLN A 684 16.28 -23.96 -6.68
C GLN A 684 16.34 -23.45 -5.25
N SER A 685 15.43 -23.93 -4.39
CA SER A 685 15.36 -23.53 -2.99
C SER A 685 16.55 -24.08 -2.20
N SER A 686 16.99 -23.37 -1.18
CA SER A 686 18.03 -23.83 -0.24
C SER A 686 17.44 -24.39 1.05
N THR A 687 16.22 -23.96 1.39
CA THR A 687 15.56 -24.30 2.65
C THR A 687 14.09 -24.65 2.41
N ILE A 688 13.61 -25.68 3.11
CA ILE A 688 12.20 -26.06 3.16
C ILE A 688 11.74 -25.92 4.61
N ALA A 689 10.74 -25.08 4.88
CA ALA A 689 10.20 -24.85 6.19
C ALA A 689 8.77 -25.43 6.33
N LEU A 690 8.58 -26.32 7.26
CA LEU A 690 7.33 -27.03 7.53
C LEU A 690 6.83 -26.74 8.94
N GLY A 691 5.50 -26.77 9.13
CA GLY A 691 4.92 -26.93 10.44
C GLY A 691 4.89 -28.40 10.86
N MET A 692 5.08 -28.66 12.15
CA MET A 692 5.05 -30.01 12.73
C MET A 692 3.67 -30.67 12.48
N SER A 693 3.69 -31.94 12.12
CA SER A 693 2.48 -32.74 11.96
C SER A 693 1.87 -33.08 13.33
N SER A 694 0.55 -33.10 13.42
CA SER A 694 -0.15 -33.50 14.65
C SER A 694 -0.17 -35.02 14.87
N TRP A 695 0.21 -35.82 13.87
CA TRP A 695 0.04 -37.29 13.87
C TRP A 695 1.33 -38.06 13.55
N ARG A 696 2.43 -37.40 13.25
CA ARG A 696 3.71 -38.05 13.01
C ARG A 696 4.81 -37.41 13.82
N ALA A 697 5.73 -38.23 14.32
CA ALA A 697 6.91 -37.72 14.98
C ALA A 697 7.86 -37.04 13.99
N VAL A 698 8.55 -36.02 14.44
CA VAL A 698 9.48 -35.22 13.59
C VAL A 698 10.55 -36.07 12.91
N PRO A 699 11.17 -37.10 13.59
CA PRO A 699 12.14 -37.98 12.93
C PRO A 699 11.54 -38.79 11.77
N ASP A 700 10.29 -39.22 11.90
CA ASP A 700 9.61 -40.00 10.84
C ASP A 700 9.30 -39.11 9.63
N GLU A 701 8.92 -37.85 9.86
CA GLU A 701 8.73 -36.89 8.77
C GLU A 701 10.05 -36.59 8.04
N ALA A 702 11.15 -36.39 8.78
CA ALA A 702 12.47 -36.19 8.21
C ALA A 702 12.95 -37.41 7.41
N ARG A 703 12.68 -38.64 7.91
CA ARG A 703 13.00 -39.88 7.18
C ARG A 703 12.25 -39.99 5.86
N MET A 704 10.95 -39.66 5.86
CA MET A 704 10.16 -39.68 4.63
C MET A 704 10.65 -38.64 3.62
N ALA A 705 11.04 -37.47 4.09
CA ALA A 705 11.67 -36.46 3.25
C ALA A 705 12.99 -36.96 2.64
N GLY A 706 13.84 -37.64 3.41
CA GLY A 706 15.08 -38.25 2.94
C GLY A 706 14.84 -39.30 1.86
N LEU A 707 13.90 -40.22 2.06
CA LEU A 707 13.53 -41.23 1.08
C LEU A 707 13.02 -40.62 -0.23
N ALA A 708 12.16 -39.60 -0.14
CA ALA A 708 11.64 -38.88 -1.29
C ALA A 708 12.75 -38.06 -1.99
N TRP A 709 13.73 -37.51 -1.25
CA TRP A 709 14.88 -36.84 -1.81
C TRP A 709 15.78 -37.80 -2.61
N GLU A 710 15.97 -39.03 -2.14
CA GLU A 710 16.70 -40.05 -2.85
C GLU A 710 16.04 -40.47 -4.17
N SER A 711 14.72 -40.36 -4.29
CA SER A 711 13.95 -40.66 -5.50
C SER A 711 13.99 -39.54 -6.54
N LEU A 712 14.51 -38.34 -6.22
CA LEU A 712 14.61 -37.23 -7.17
C LEU A 712 15.61 -37.53 -8.32
N PRO A 713 15.31 -37.01 -9.53
CA PRO A 713 16.27 -37.08 -10.64
C PRO A 713 17.52 -36.23 -10.33
N VAL A 714 18.66 -36.68 -10.85
CA VAL A 714 19.96 -35.96 -10.73
C VAL A 714 19.97 -34.78 -11.71
N PRO A 715 20.51 -33.62 -11.31
CA PRO A 715 21.18 -33.30 -10.04
C PRO A 715 20.22 -33.05 -8.88
N ARG A 716 20.45 -33.72 -7.77
CA ARG A 716 19.67 -33.53 -6.55
C ARG A 716 20.09 -32.28 -5.81
N PRO A 717 19.14 -31.41 -5.37
CA PRO A 717 19.46 -30.19 -4.64
C PRO A 717 19.97 -30.49 -3.21
N GLN A 718 20.90 -29.67 -2.73
CA GLN A 718 21.24 -29.64 -1.32
C GLN A 718 20.20 -28.76 -0.60
N LEU A 719 19.51 -29.31 0.40
CA LEU A 719 18.37 -28.67 1.06
C LEU A 719 18.52 -28.75 2.58
N THR A 720 18.14 -27.67 3.26
CA THR A 720 17.92 -27.69 4.69
C THR A 720 16.41 -27.86 4.95
N LEU A 721 16.03 -28.90 5.65
CA LEU A 721 14.66 -29.14 6.07
C LEU A 721 14.48 -28.66 7.51
N GLU A 722 13.61 -27.69 7.70
CA GLU A 722 13.28 -27.09 8.99
C GLU A 722 11.83 -27.44 9.36
N ILE A 723 11.65 -28.06 10.51
CA ILE A 723 10.33 -28.43 11.03
C ILE A 723 10.08 -27.63 12.31
N TYR A 724 9.09 -26.77 12.29
CA TYR A 724 8.73 -25.88 13.38
C TYR A 724 7.59 -26.46 14.23
N SER A 725 7.72 -26.36 15.52
CA SER A 725 6.68 -26.68 16.49
C SER A 725 5.83 -25.44 16.83
N PRO A 726 4.56 -25.58 17.22
CA PRO A 726 3.74 -24.49 17.75
C PRO A 726 4.33 -23.82 18.98
N THR A 727 5.19 -24.53 19.73
CA THR A 727 5.89 -24.03 20.94
C THR A 727 7.17 -23.27 20.63
N GLY A 728 7.51 -23.08 19.35
CA GLY A 728 8.71 -22.37 18.92
C GLY A 728 9.99 -23.22 18.86
N GLN A 729 9.88 -24.54 19.04
CA GLN A 729 11.04 -25.43 18.84
C GLN A 729 11.28 -25.64 17.35
N GLU A 730 12.55 -25.64 16.96
CA GLU A 730 13.02 -25.84 15.59
C GLU A 730 13.83 -27.13 15.51
N HIS A 731 13.51 -27.96 14.51
CA HIS A 731 14.26 -29.18 14.18
C HIS A 731 14.83 -29.06 12.79
N ILE A 732 16.15 -29.11 12.65
CA ILE A 732 16.87 -28.91 11.40
C ILE A 732 17.46 -30.24 10.94
N PHE A 733 17.21 -30.57 9.66
CA PHE A 733 17.76 -31.73 8.97
C PHE A 733 18.38 -31.30 7.66
N TYR A 734 19.47 -31.94 7.28
CA TYR A 734 20.13 -31.66 6.00
C TYR A 734 19.85 -32.79 5.01
N LEU A 735 19.36 -32.43 3.84
CA LEU A 735 19.12 -33.33 2.72
C LEU A 735 20.17 -33.09 1.63
N GLY A 736 21.00 -34.06 1.35
CA GLY A 736 22.04 -33.97 0.33
C GLY A 736 23.42 -34.35 0.84
N PRO A 737 24.38 -34.41 -0.07
CA PRO A 737 25.76 -34.73 0.26
C PRO A 737 26.43 -33.54 0.94
N HIS A 738 26.14 -33.34 2.22
CA HIS A 738 26.86 -32.37 3.04
C HIS A 738 28.13 -33.01 3.56
N PRO A 739 29.31 -32.48 3.25
CA PRO A 739 30.51 -32.95 3.91
C PRO A 739 30.38 -32.74 5.41
N PRO A 740 30.52 -33.77 6.23
CA PRO A 740 30.48 -33.60 7.66
C PRO A 740 31.56 -32.62 8.10
N ARG A 741 31.20 -31.63 8.92
CA ARG A 741 32.18 -30.74 9.55
C ARG A 741 32.85 -31.51 10.67
N LEU A 742 34.08 -31.97 10.43
CA LEU A 742 34.90 -32.58 11.45
C LEU A 742 35.47 -31.50 12.38
N THR A 743 35.41 -31.75 13.66
CA THR A 743 36.10 -30.93 14.67
C THR A 743 37.63 -31.16 14.55
N THR A 744 38.42 -30.22 15.09
CA THR A 744 39.89 -30.38 15.12
C THR A 744 40.34 -31.72 15.70
N LYS A 745 39.66 -32.18 16.77
CA LYS A 745 39.93 -33.49 17.37
C LYS A 745 39.60 -34.68 16.48
N GLU A 746 38.56 -34.60 15.70
CA GLU A 746 38.19 -35.63 14.70
C GLU A 746 39.14 -35.64 13.50
N ILE A 747 39.62 -34.45 13.09
CA ILE A 747 40.65 -34.30 12.06
C ILE A 747 41.95 -34.89 12.57
N ASP A 748 42.35 -34.62 13.82
CA ASP A 748 43.56 -35.16 14.41
C ASP A 748 43.48 -36.70 14.54
N LEU A 749 42.31 -37.25 14.95
CA LEU A 749 42.06 -38.66 14.97
C LEU A 749 42.16 -39.33 13.61
N LEU A 750 41.51 -38.73 12.60
CA LEU A 750 41.56 -39.19 11.21
C LEU A 750 43.00 -39.18 10.69
N HIS A 751 43.73 -38.12 10.99
CA HIS A 751 45.12 -38.00 10.60
C HIS A 751 46.03 -39.05 11.29
N GLY A 752 45.78 -39.30 12.58
CA GLY A 752 46.48 -40.36 13.34
C GLY A 752 46.25 -41.74 12.74
N ILE A 753 44.98 -42.11 12.46
CA ILE A 753 44.63 -43.38 11.83
C ILE A 753 45.28 -43.50 10.41
N TRP A 754 45.21 -42.41 9.64
CA TRP A 754 45.85 -42.39 8.32
C TRP A 754 47.36 -42.59 8.41
N LEU A 755 48.06 -41.97 9.33
CA LEU A 755 49.50 -42.15 9.55
C LEU A 755 49.86 -43.58 9.92
N GLU A 756 49.06 -44.21 10.79
CA GLU A 756 49.24 -45.57 11.24
C GLU A 756 49.09 -46.55 10.07
N LEU A 757 48.04 -46.42 9.28
CA LEU A 757 47.74 -47.35 8.20
C LEU A 757 48.56 -47.09 6.94
N SER A 758 49.00 -45.87 6.64
CA SER A 758 49.71 -45.52 5.43
C SER A 758 51.05 -46.25 5.28
N ASN A 759 51.72 -46.60 6.38
CA ASN A 759 52.95 -47.37 6.34
C ASN A 759 52.71 -48.88 6.13
N GLU A 760 51.53 -49.39 6.48
CA GLU A 760 51.19 -50.79 6.32
C GLU A 760 50.63 -51.12 4.92
N VAL A 761 50.05 -50.12 4.25
CA VAL A 761 49.47 -50.26 2.92
C VAL A 761 50.48 -49.97 1.82
N ALA A 762 51.65 -49.44 2.13
CA ALA A 762 52.68 -49.13 1.15
C ALA A 762 53.02 -50.37 0.30
N PRO A 763 53.15 -50.25 -1.06
CA PRO A 763 53.44 -49.00 -1.82
C PRO A 763 52.22 -48.24 -2.37
N GLU A 764 51.01 -48.62 -1.99
CA GLU A 764 49.79 -47.91 -2.42
C GLU A 764 49.61 -46.60 -1.69
N GLU A 765 49.21 -45.56 -2.43
CA GLU A 765 48.98 -44.24 -1.85
C GLU A 765 47.61 -44.20 -1.14
N LEU A 766 47.64 -44.16 0.18
CA LEU A 766 46.45 -44.04 1.02
C LEU A 766 46.11 -42.56 1.27
N HIS A 767 44.87 -42.12 0.99
CA HIS A 767 44.40 -40.79 1.30
C HIS A 767 43.44 -40.81 2.48
N HIS A 768 43.26 -39.66 3.17
CA HIS A 768 42.30 -39.50 4.27
C HIS A 768 40.87 -39.89 3.86
N HIS A 769 40.49 -39.62 2.59
CA HIS A 769 39.22 -40.05 2.01
C HIS A 769 39.02 -41.55 2.04
N ASP A 770 40.02 -42.32 1.76
CA ASP A 770 39.97 -43.78 1.73
C ASP A 770 39.71 -44.35 3.13
N VAL A 771 40.36 -43.77 4.15
CA VAL A 771 40.13 -44.13 5.53
C VAL A 771 38.69 -43.86 5.94
N VAL A 772 38.15 -42.68 5.58
CA VAL A 772 36.76 -42.35 5.83
C VAL A 772 35.81 -43.30 5.06
N HIS A 773 36.09 -43.61 3.81
CA HIS A 773 35.31 -44.53 3.00
C HIS A 773 35.20 -45.93 3.65
N ILE A 774 36.30 -46.49 4.03
CA ILE A 774 36.35 -47.82 4.67
C ILE A 774 35.60 -47.76 6.02
N ALA A 775 35.81 -46.71 6.83
CA ALA A 775 35.13 -46.57 8.09
C ALA A 775 33.59 -46.49 7.92
N LEU A 776 33.07 -45.83 6.91
CA LEU A 776 31.64 -45.76 6.58
C LEU A 776 31.08 -47.09 6.10
N GLU A 777 31.84 -47.83 5.27
CA GLU A 777 31.45 -49.17 4.83
C GLU A 777 31.41 -50.15 5.98
N GLU A 778 32.39 -50.14 6.86
CA GLU A 778 32.42 -50.96 8.06
C GLU A 778 31.28 -50.63 9.03
N LEU A 779 30.99 -49.35 9.21
CA LEU A 779 29.84 -48.93 9.98
C LEU A 779 28.51 -49.43 9.40
N ARG A 780 28.36 -49.38 8.06
CA ARG A 780 27.20 -49.91 7.35
C ARG A 780 27.08 -51.42 7.50
N ARG A 781 28.20 -52.17 7.40
CA ARG A 781 28.23 -53.60 7.61
C ARG A 781 27.80 -53.94 9.04
N ASN A 782 28.33 -53.28 10.03
CA ASN A 782 27.99 -53.49 11.43
C ASN A 782 26.52 -53.20 11.79
N ILE A 783 25.90 -52.21 11.07
CA ILE A 783 24.48 -51.91 11.20
C ILE A 783 23.62 -53.05 10.64
N THR A 784 24.11 -53.74 9.58
CA THR A 784 23.41 -54.83 8.90
C THR A 784 23.61 -56.17 9.61
N ASP A 785 24.77 -56.40 10.14
CA ASP A 785 25.24 -57.69 10.71
C ASP A 785 24.89 -57.89 12.20
N GLY A 786 23.86 -57.23 12.73
CA GLY A 786 23.31 -57.47 14.07
C GLY A 786 23.88 -56.60 15.20
N ARG A 787 24.89 -55.76 14.96
CA ARG A 787 25.45 -54.81 15.95
C ARG A 787 24.73 -53.46 15.98
N ARG A 788 23.57 -53.38 15.36
CA ARG A 788 22.79 -52.16 15.26
C ARG A 788 22.48 -51.55 16.62
N GLN A 789 22.15 -52.37 17.60
CA GLN A 789 21.80 -51.90 18.96
C GLN A 789 23.01 -51.27 19.67
N GLU A 790 24.19 -51.88 19.56
CA GLU A 790 25.44 -51.32 20.11
C GLU A 790 25.78 -49.94 19.52
N ILE A 791 25.58 -49.77 18.22
CA ILE A 791 25.82 -48.51 17.51
C ILE A 791 24.82 -47.45 17.99
N ILE A 792 23.53 -47.80 18.12
CA ILE A 792 22.49 -46.92 18.64
C ILE A 792 22.81 -46.46 20.05
N ASP A 793 23.27 -47.37 20.91
CA ASP A 793 23.59 -47.02 22.29
C ASP A 793 24.87 -46.18 22.38
N ALA A 794 25.83 -46.38 21.51
CA ALA A 794 27.02 -45.53 21.37
C ALA A 794 26.65 -44.13 20.92
N LEU A 795 25.75 -44.01 19.91
CA LEU A 795 25.22 -42.71 19.44
C LEU A 795 24.45 -41.98 20.53
N ARG A 796 23.57 -42.67 21.28
CA ARG A 796 22.85 -42.09 22.42
C ARG A 796 23.79 -41.55 23.48
N LYS A 797 24.85 -42.30 23.81
CA LYS A 797 25.88 -41.90 24.77
C LYS A 797 26.63 -40.66 24.30
N HIS A 798 27.01 -40.61 23.01
CA HIS A 798 27.68 -39.47 22.43
C HIS A 798 26.79 -38.21 22.45
N LEU A 799 25.53 -38.33 22.05
CA LEU A 799 24.56 -37.22 22.02
C LEU A 799 24.22 -36.71 23.43
N SER A 800 24.14 -37.59 24.43
CA SER A 800 23.94 -37.20 25.82
C SER A 800 25.14 -36.43 26.39
N GLY A 801 26.37 -36.77 25.96
CA GLY A 801 27.59 -36.06 26.32
C GLY A 801 27.68 -34.65 25.72
N ILE A 802 27.10 -34.43 24.55
CA ILE A 802 27.03 -33.11 23.90
C ILE A 802 26.00 -32.18 24.61
N ARG A 803 24.86 -32.74 25.07
CA ARG A 803 23.83 -31.98 25.77
C ARG A 803 24.23 -31.50 27.17
N GLN A 804 25.23 -32.12 27.80
CA GLN A 804 25.75 -31.75 29.12
C GLN A 804 26.86 -30.67 29.08
N ARG A 805 27.29 -30.23 27.91
CA ARG A 805 28.24 -29.12 27.82
C ARG A 805 27.48 -27.79 27.92
N PRO A 806 27.76 -26.92 28.93
CA PRO A 806 27.16 -25.61 29.02
C PRO A 806 27.55 -24.81 27.76
N THR A 807 26.54 -24.23 27.11
CA THR A 807 26.73 -23.24 26.03
C THR A 807 27.52 -22.07 26.62
N LYS A 808 28.82 -22.00 26.38
CA LYS A 808 29.57 -20.77 26.57
C LYS A 808 29.08 -19.79 25.50
N ASN A 809 28.35 -18.77 25.94
CA ASN A 809 28.08 -17.57 25.18
C ASN A 809 29.35 -16.97 24.57
N SER A 810 29.36 -16.78 23.27
CA SER A 810 30.16 -15.76 22.60
C SER A 810 29.34 -15.15 21.47
#